data_c9ff243959061b9a9cc43d2778958c43
#
_entry.id   c9ff243959061b9a9cc43d2778958c43
#
_cell.length_a   1.000
_cell.length_b   1.000
_cell.length_c   1.000
_cell.angle_alpha   90.00
_cell.angle_beta   90.00
_cell.angle_gamma   90.00
#
_symmetry.space_group_name_H-M   'P 1'
#
loop_
_entity.id
_entity.type
_entity.pdbx_description
1 polymer ?
#
loop_
_entity_poly.entity_id
_entity_poly.type
_entity_poly.pdbx_seq_one_letter_code
_entity_poly.pdbx_strand_id
1 'polypeptide(L)'
;MLDVIAIGEVLIDFTPAGRTAGGNEQFECNPGGAPANVAAALSRLGAKSSLISKVGEDQFGSLLHNTLLRAGVDVSGVSYTNEASTTLAFVHLDDEGDRSFSFFRKPGADTFLHSSDIPLGRIETCQALHFGSLSMTHEPARAATKTAVLKAKEAGALLSFDPNIRFALWESKEEAKENILWGMQYADVLKISEEELFFITGTGDVEQGSLELQRQFGIALIVVTLAEKGCYYRLAGQDGYVPGFQVKVIDTTGAGDAFLGCLLYKILETGSPLYDLTNQQITSMLTFANAGGALVTTRKGALGAMPTTEEINKMLESNKKYKEVRFRPGFHFSPPSHWLNDPNGLVFYEGSYHLFYQHHPYGNKWGPMHWGHAVSKDLVHWEHMPIALFPDEHGAIFSGCCVVDWNNTSGLFEDSHGLVALFTHADTHPETGQPRQRQSLAYSSDKGHTWRKYEGNPVLAEDDLVDFRDPKVFWHPQSEHWIMALVAGDHVRFYRSENLREWSLTGEFGKGEGSHDGVWECPDLFELPIDDTGRSKWVLIISIGDHPDCPEGSRTQYFIGEFDGKTFMNDNSADHIMWLDYGRDNYAGVTWSDIPEQDGRRVIIGWMSNWKYANETPTGSWRGAMTLPRVLSLTERDGGLTLTQMPVRETEQLRKESMRWNDVIVTPETPFMQKVKEDLLEIEADIDIRAGEEVHIGLKSSGGSKIVIGYDPERQWLFIDRSKSGVTDFHSSFASKHGARIAALNGKIKLHIWLDRNSVEVYAEHGLVALTDQIFPDAPIEHVEVSTKSGQVVLDSLQIHTLKSITIPGSTAEPTVGRDDT
;
A
#
# COMPACT_ATOMS: atom_id res chain seq x y z
N MET A 1 -1.39 36.72 3.73
CA MET A 1 -1.55 36.02 5.03
C MET A 1 -3.04 35.67 5.11
N LEU A 2 -3.37 34.41 5.31
CA LEU A 2 -4.73 33.88 5.29
C LEU A 2 -5.57 34.56 6.39
N ASP A 3 -6.76 35.05 6.06
CA ASP A 3 -7.69 35.73 6.99
C ASP A 3 -9.01 34.98 7.04
N VAL A 4 -9.28 34.32 8.17
CA VAL A 4 -10.48 33.50 8.38
C VAL A 4 -11.26 34.04 9.57
N ILE A 5 -12.56 34.24 9.40
CA ILE A 5 -13.46 34.62 10.45
C ILE A 5 -14.31 33.41 10.84
N ALA A 6 -14.34 33.06 12.12
CA ALA A 6 -15.30 32.11 12.67
C ALA A 6 -16.40 32.89 13.41
N ILE A 7 -17.64 32.47 13.29
CA ILE A 7 -18.78 33.03 14.02
C ILE A 7 -19.57 31.95 14.76
N GLY A 8 -19.84 32.17 16.02
CA GLY A 8 -20.64 31.26 16.84
C GLY A 8 -20.27 31.29 18.33
N GLU A 9 -20.55 30.18 19.00
CA GLU A 9 -20.40 30.09 20.46
C GLU A 9 -18.95 29.99 20.88
N VAL A 10 -18.64 30.54 22.04
CA VAL A 10 -17.50 30.26 22.89
C VAL A 10 -18.00 30.04 24.31
N LEU A 11 -17.55 28.98 24.97
CA LEU A 11 -18.09 28.49 26.21
C LEU A 11 -17.06 27.80 27.10
N ILE A 12 -17.44 27.46 28.32
CA ILE A 12 -16.64 26.64 29.22
C ILE A 12 -17.23 25.24 29.29
N ASP A 13 -16.40 24.22 28.96
CA ASP A 13 -16.69 22.82 29.20
C ASP A 13 -16.10 22.37 30.53
N PHE A 14 -16.95 21.94 31.45
CA PHE A 14 -16.57 21.30 32.70
C PHE A 14 -16.52 19.78 32.49
N THR A 15 -15.31 19.23 32.42
CA THR A 15 -15.09 17.80 32.22
C THR A 15 -14.74 17.10 33.52
N PRO A 16 -15.18 15.83 33.75
CA PRO A 16 -14.86 15.12 34.96
C PRO A 16 -13.36 14.94 35.16
N ALA A 17 -12.84 15.30 36.34
CA ALA A 17 -11.43 15.20 36.69
C ALA A 17 -11.16 14.21 37.84
N GLY A 18 -12.14 13.37 38.18
CA GLY A 18 -12.11 12.39 39.23
C GLY A 18 -12.82 12.86 40.52
N ARG A 19 -12.40 12.31 41.67
CA ARG A 19 -12.98 12.63 42.99
C ARG A 19 -11.89 13.08 43.98
N THR A 20 -12.25 14.00 44.83
CA THR A 20 -11.39 14.40 45.96
C THR A 20 -11.21 13.24 46.96
N ALA A 21 -10.25 13.34 47.88
CA ALA A 21 -10.09 12.38 48.96
C ALA A 21 -11.36 12.29 49.86
N GLY A 22 -12.20 13.31 49.90
CA GLY A 22 -13.50 13.33 50.56
C GLY A 22 -14.68 12.81 49.75
N GLY A 23 -14.45 12.29 48.54
CA GLY A 23 -15.48 11.69 47.68
C GLY A 23 -16.24 12.68 46.79
N ASN A 24 -15.95 13.99 46.85
CA ASN A 24 -16.60 15.00 46.00
C ASN A 24 -16.09 14.93 44.57
N GLU A 25 -16.97 15.06 43.59
CA GLU A 25 -16.62 15.16 42.17
C GLU A 25 -15.77 16.40 41.89
N GLN A 26 -14.78 16.22 41.04
CA GLN A 26 -13.92 17.31 40.54
C GLN A 26 -14.18 17.48 39.04
N PHE A 27 -14.20 18.73 38.62
CA PHE A 27 -14.32 19.11 37.21
C PHE A 27 -13.15 20.00 36.80
N GLU A 28 -12.65 19.74 35.61
CA GLU A 28 -11.64 20.58 34.97
C GLU A 28 -12.34 21.60 34.09
N CYS A 29 -11.95 22.87 34.23
CA CYS A 29 -12.53 23.99 33.47
C CYS A 29 -11.81 24.15 32.14
N ASN A 30 -12.42 23.73 31.05
CA ASN A 30 -11.85 23.74 29.71
C ASN A 30 -12.55 24.80 28.83
N PRO A 31 -11.84 25.86 28.39
CA PRO A 31 -12.30 26.73 27.34
C PRO A 31 -12.55 26.00 26.02
N GLY A 32 -13.71 26.19 25.38
CA GLY A 32 -14.13 25.49 24.19
C GLY A 32 -15.18 26.28 23.37
N GLY A 33 -15.89 25.56 22.51
CA GLY A 33 -16.83 26.07 21.51
C GLY A 33 -16.32 25.79 20.10
N ALA A 34 -17.14 25.13 19.28
CA ALA A 34 -16.65 24.63 17.98
C ALA A 34 -16.06 25.74 17.07
N PRO A 35 -16.71 26.89 16.84
CA PRO A 35 -16.09 27.94 16.04
C PRO A 35 -14.84 28.55 16.67
N ALA A 36 -14.76 28.60 17.99
CA ALA A 36 -13.58 29.06 18.72
C ALA A 36 -12.40 28.08 18.57
N ASN A 37 -12.69 26.79 18.61
CA ASN A 37 -11.72 25.71 18.37
C ASN A 37 -11.15 25.77 16.95
N VAL A 38 -12.00 25.96 15.92
CA VAL A 38 -11.57 26.12 14.52
C VAL A 38 -10.69 27.37 14.37
N ALA A 39 -11.08 28.51 14.97
CA ALA A 39 -10.26 29.72 14.94
C ALA A 39 -8.90 29.52 15.62
N ALA A 40 -8.86 28.84 16.76
CA ALA A 40 -7.61 28.52 17.45
C ALA A 40 -6.71 27.57 16.64
N ALA A 41 -7.30 26.52 16.00
CA ALA A 41 -6.55 25.63 15.13
C ALA A 41 -5.88 26.40 13.96
N LEU A 42 -6.66 27.25 13.26
CA LEU A 42 -6.14 28.11 12.19
C LEU A 42 -5.00 29.03 12.67
N SER A 43 -5.17 29.65 13.82
CA SER A 43 -4.13 30.51 14.39
C SER A 43 -2.85 29.75 14.71
N ARG A 44 -2.97 28.57 15.32
CA ARG A 44 -1.84 27.67 15.64
C ARG A 44 -1.08 27.19 14.41
N LEU A 45 -1.76 27.11 13.27
CA LEU A 45 -1.16 26.78 11.98
C LEU A 45 -0.51 27.98 11.27
N GLY A 46 -0.69 29.20 11.81
CA GLY A 46 -0.08 30.43 11.29
C GLY A 46 -1.00 31.29 10.42
N ALA A 47 -2.31 30.95 10.29
CA ALA A 47 -3.29 31.83 9.67
C ALA A 47 -3.64 33.00 10.58
N LYS A 48 -4.09 34.11 10.01
CA LYS A 48 -4.83 35.12 10.77
C LYS A 48 -6.25 34.64 10.94
N SER A 49 -6.64 34.36 12.17
CA SER A 49 -8.02 33.98 12.50
C SER A 49 -8.63 34.95 13.49
N SER A 50 -9.95 35.15 13.37
CA SER A 50 -10.72 35.95 14.32
C SER A 50 -12.02 35.27 14.68
N LEU A 51 -12.54 35.57 15.88
CA LEU A 51 -13.81 35.04 16.35
C LEU A 51 -14.82 36.18 16.52
N ILE A 52 -16.03 35.97 16.00
CA ILE A 52 -17.21 36.79 16.28
C ILE A 52 -18.09 36.00 17.24
N SER A 53 -18.24 36.51 18.47
CA SER A 53 -19.00 35.88 19.54
C SER A 53 -19.43 36.87 20.61
N LYS A 54 -20.17 36.37 21.59
CA LYS A 54 -20.56 37.19 22.76
C LYS A 54 -20.40 36.38 24.05
N VAL A 55 -19.80 36.99 25.07
CA VAL A 55 -19.57 36.40 26.40
C VAL A 55 -20.17 37.27 27.50
N GLY A 56 -20.39 36.72 28.67
CA GLY A 56 -20.89 37.49 29.84
C GLY A 56 -19.80 38.39 30.41
N GLU A 57 -20.22 39.49 31.05
CA GLU A 57 -19.35 40.31 31.90
C GLU A 57 -19.03 39.60 33.21
N ASP A 58 -18.43 38.42 33.12
CA ASP A 58 -18.06 37.57 34.23
C ASP A 58 -16.64 37.03 34.12
N GLN A 59 -16.19 36.24 35.12
CA GLN A 59 -14.84 35.70 35.16
C GLN A 59 -14.60 34.65 34.04
N PHE A 60 -15.64 33.92 33.64
CA PHE A 60 -15.54 32.96 32.55
C PHE A 60 -15.43 33.64 31.20
N GLY A 61 -16.16 34.70 30.96
CA GLY A 61 -16.00 35.54 29.76
C GLY A 61 -14.59 36.11 29.65
N SER A 62 -14.05 36.62 30.76
CA SER A 62 -12.66 37.10 30.82
C SER A 62 -11.64 35.97 30.58
N LEU A 63 -11.88 34.79 31.13
CA LEU A 63 -11.04 33.60 30.91
C LEU A 63 -11.03 33.20 29.43
N LEU A 64 -12.18 33.09 28.79
CA LEU A 64 -12.35 32.76 27.39
C LEU A 64 -11.62 33.75 26.48
N HIS A 65 -11.84 35.03 26.67
CA HIS A 65 -11.21 36.12 25.93
C HIS A 65 -9.66 36.03 26.02
N ASN A 66 -9.11 35.85 27.23
CA ASN A 66 -7.70 35.77 27.46
C ASN A 66 -7.09 34.46 26.86
N THR A 67 -7.84 33.37 26.89
CA THR A 67 -7.41 32.07 26.31
C THR A 67 -7.31 32.15 24.80
N LEU A 68 -8.32 32.75 24.12
CA LEU A 68 -8.28 32.99 22.69
C LEU A 68 -7.12 33.89 22.26
N LEU A 69 -6.88 34.99 23.01
CA LEU A 69 -5.70 35.85 22.78
C LEU A 69 -4.38 35.09 22.87
N ARG A 70 -4.23 34.22 23.88
CA ARG A 70 -3.02 33.37 24.03
C ARG A 70 -2.90 32.36 22.92
N ALA A 71 -4.01 31.89 22.36
CA ALA A 71 -4.03 31.02 21.18
C ALA A 71 -3.72 31.78 19.87
N GLY A 72 -3.59 33.11 19.91
CA GLY A 72 -3.29 33.97 18.77
C GLY A 72 -4.53 34.36 17.94
N VAL A 73 -5.76 34.09 18.45
CA VAL A 73 -7.01 34.47 17.79
C VAL A 73 -7.27 35.96 18.02
N ASP A 74 -7.62 36.67 16.96
CA ASP A 74 -8.11 38.07 17.12
C ASP A 74 -9.51 38.06 17.71
N VAL A 75 -9.60 38.60 18.91
CA VAL A 75 -10.84 38.70 19.74
C VAL A 75 -11.56 40.03 19.62
N SER A 76 -11.19 40.90 18.67
CA SER A 76 -11.87 42.21 18.49
C SER A 76 -13.35 42.10 18.09
N GLY A 77 -13.76 40.91 17.61
CA GLY A 77 -15.16 40.55 17.34
C GLY A 77 -15.88 39.89 18.53
N VAL A 78 -15.20 39.68 19.66
CA VAL A 78 -15.84 39.13 20.87
C VAL A 78 -16.36 40.27 21.73
N SER A 79 -17.69 40.38 21.84
CA SER A 79 -18.37 41.40 22.64
C SER A 79 -18.81 40.87 24.00
N TYR A 80 -19.06 41.76 24.96
CA TYR A 80 -19.52 41.43 26.30
C TYR A 80 -20.99 41.82 26.49
N THR A 81 -21.69 41.10 27.38
CA THR A 81 -23.06 41.43 27.78
C THR A 81 -23.26 41.23 29.29
N ASN A 82 -24.04 42.07 29.89
CA ASN A 82 -24.52 41.89 31.27
C ASN A 82 -25.93 41.29 31.34
N GLU A 83 -26.55 40.98 30.19
CA GLU A 83 -27.89 40.42 30.11
C GLU A 83 -27.93 38.90 30.42
N ALA A 84 -26.80 38.22 30.22
CA ALA A 84 -26.67 36.79 30.49
C ALA A 84 -25.22 36.42 30.86
N SER A 85 -25.09 35.36 31.64
CA SER A 85 -23.77 34.80 31.98
C SER A 85 -23.15 34.06 30.80
N THR A 86 -21.83 33.93 30.82
CA THR A 86 -21.11 33.08 29.91
C THR A 86 -21.66 31.64 29.92
N THR A 87 -21.86 31.05 28.75
CA THR A 87 -22.40 29.70 28.61
C THR A 87 -21.45 28.65 29.20
N LEU A 88 -22.01 27.74 30.00
CA LEU A 88 -21.31 26.60 30.60
C LEU A 88 -21.92 25.29 30.12
N ALA A 89 -21.08 24.29 29.86
CA ALA A 89 -21.49 22.92 29.61
C ALA A 89 -20.79 21.97 30.61
N PHE A 90 -21.56 21.05 31.19
CA PHE A 90 -21.02 19.97 32.03
C PHE A 90 -21.09 18.68 31.28
N VAL A 91 -19.94 18.04 31.15
CA VAL A 91 -19.81 16.70 30.57
C VAL A 91 -20.02 15.67 31.64
N HIS A 92 -20.90 14.73 31.39
CA HIS A 92 -21.14 13.56 32.24
C HIS A 92 -20.66 12.33 31.48
N LEU A 93 -20.04 11.39 32.19
CA LEU A 93 -19.67 10.07 31.71
C LEU A 93 -20.58 9.07 32.39
N ASP A 94 -21.19 8.16 31.64
CA ASP A 94 -21.89 7.00 32.21
C ASP A 94 -20.91 5.86 32.53
N ASP A 95 -21.43 4.76 33.07
CA ASP A 95 -20.63 3.60 33.45
C ASP A 95 -19.99 2.88 32.26
N GLU A 96 -20.45 3.13 31.01
CA GLU A 96 -19.92 2.60 29.76
C GLU A 96 -18.91 3.57 29.09
N GLY A 97 -18.75 4.78 29.66
CA GLY A 97 -17.85 5.83 29.21
C GLY A 97 -18.47 6.76 28.15
N ASP A 98 -19.76 6.60 27.87
CA ASP A 98 -20.47 7.48 26.94
C ASP A 98 -20.73 8.85 27.54
N ARG A 99 -20.68 9.89 26.66
CA ARG A 99 -20.76 11.29 27.08
C ARG A 99 -22.16 11.84 26.92
N SER A 100 -22.65 12.48 27.97
CA SER A 100 -23.82 13.36 27.91
C SER A 100 -23.50 14.78 28.40
N PHE A 101 -24.28 15.75 27.97
CA PHE A 101 -24.03 17.17 28.24
C PHE A 101 -25.20 17.81 28.95
N SER A 102 -24.92 18.61 30.00
CA SER A 102 -25.85 19.52 30.62
C SER A 102 -25.43 20.97 30.34
N PHE A 103 -26.25 21.70 29.60
CA PHE A 103 -25.92 23.07 29.21
C PHE A 103 -26.60 24.09 30.14
N PHE A 104 -25.83 25.01 30.64
CA PHE A 104 -26.31 26.22 31.33
C PHE A 104 -26.29 27.40 30.34
N ARG A 105 -27.31 27.41 29.47
CA ARG A 105 -27.49 28.32 28.31
C ARG A 105 -28.91 28.76 28.13
N LYS A 106 -29.65 29.03 29.25
CA LYS A 106 -31.05 29.46 29.19
C LYS A 106 -31.27 30.71 30.07
N PRO A 107 -30.90 31.93 29.59
CA PRO A 107 -30.12 32.26 28.41
C PRO A 107 -28.60 32.20 28.65
N GLY A 108 -27.79 31.91 27.63
CA GLY A 108 -26.35 32.08 27.61
C GLY A 108 -25.95 33.36 26.87
N ALA A 109 -24.83 33.96 27.22
CA ALA A 109 -24.38 35.22 26.61
C ALA A 109 -24.25 35.16 25.09
N ASP A 110 -23.80 34.00 24.54
CA ASP A 110 -23.64 33.76 23.11
C ASP A 110 -24.97 33.85 22.32
N THR A 111 -26.13 33.61 22.98
CA THR A 111 -27.43 33.75 22.33
C THR A 111 -27.88 35.22 22.15
N PHE A 112 -27.19 36.18 22.82
CA PHE A 112 -27.43 37.64 22.70
C PHE A 112 -26.54 38.33 21.68
N LEU A 113 -25.90 37.57 20.79
CA LEU A 113 -25.17 38.16 19.67
C LEU A 113 -26.16 38.81 18.70
N HIS A 114 -26.11 40.13 18.55
CA HIS A 114 -26.96 40.88 17.64
C HIS A 114 -26.30 41.15 16.29
N SER A 115 -27.09 41.35 15.24
CA SER A 115 -26.58 41.74 13.92
C SER A 115 -25.79 43.07 13.96
N SER A 116 -26.05 43.95 14.95
CA SER A 116 -25.28 45.17 15.19
C SER A 116 -23.85 44.91 15.73
N ASP A 117 -23.60 43.74 16.33
CA ASP A 117 -22.30 43.38 16.86
C ASP A 117 -21.37 42.85 15.74
N ILE A 118 -21.92 42.57 14.54
CA ILE A 118 -21.19 41.98 13.42
C ILE A 118 -20.31 43.04 12.74
N PRO A 119 -18.97 42.84 12.69
CA PRO A 119 -18.07 43.78 12.03
C PRO A 119 -18.10 43.61 10.51
N LEU A 120 -19.16 44.07 9.84
CA LEU A 120 -19.42 43.84 8.41
C LEU A 120 -18.22 44.19 7.51
N GLY A 121 -17.52 45.28 7.78
CA GLY A 121 -16.37 45.71 6.99
C GLY A 121 -15.19 44.71 7.04
N ARG A 122 -15.11 43.90 8.09
CA ARG A 122 -14.12 42.81 8.16
C ARG A 122 -14.56 41.59 7.38
N ILE A 123 -15.86 41.26 7.45
CA ILE A 123 -16.46 40.16 6.68
C ILE A 123 -16.30 40.41 5.17
N GLU A 124 -16.47 41.64 4.72
CA GLU A 124 -16.31 42.04 3.31
C GLU A 124 -14.90 41.80 2.76
N THR A 125 -13.89 41.65 3.63
CA THR A 125 -12.48 41.48 3.21
C THR A 125 -11.87 40.14 3.61
N CYS A 126 -12.61 39.29 4.33
CA CYS A 126 -12.09 37.99 4.74
C CYS A 126 -12.01 37.01 3.55
N GLN A 127 -11.06 36.07 3.61
CA GLN A 127 -10.95 35.01 2.61
C GLN A 127 -11.94 33.87 2.83
N ALA A 128 -12.26 33.58 4.10
CA ALA A 128 -13.23 32.58 4.47
C ALA A 128 -14.03 32.97 5.72
N LEU A 129 -15.30 32.55 5.76
CA LEU A 129 -16.15 32.58 6.94
C LEU A 129 -16.54 31.15 7.34
N HIS A 130 -16.24 30.79 8.58
CA HIS A 130 -16.70 29.53 9.18
C HIS A 130 -17.85 29.77 10.16
N PHE A 131 -18.87 28.90 10.11
CA PHE A 131 -20.02 28.95 11.00
C PHE A 131 -20.53 27.53 11.32
N GLY A 132 -21.21 27.45 12.49
CA GLY A 132 -21.89 26.23 12.95
C GLY A 132 -23.40 26.43 13.10
N SER A 133 -24.10 25.37 13.55
CA SER A 133 -25.54 25.45 13.78
C SER A 133 -25.93 25.99 15.16
N LEU A 134 -25.03 25.92 16.15
CA LEU A 134 -25.38 26.28 17.54
C LEU A 134 -25.72 27.77 17.72
N SER A 135 -25.11 28.67 16.96
CA SER A 135 -25.44 30.09 16.96
C SER A 135 -26.79 30.38 16.29
N MET A 136 -27.41 29.37 15.65
CA MET A 136 -28.73 29.49 15.03
C MET A 136 -29.87 28.92 15.88
N THR A 137 -29.59 28.47 17.11
CA THR A 137 -30.61 27.89 18.02
C THR A 137 -31.61 28.92 18.56
N HIS A 138 -31.20 30.19 18.75
CA HIS A 138 -32.00 31.23 19.37
C HIS A 138 -31.83 32.59 18.67
N GLU A 139 -32.84 33.40 18.70
CA GLU A 139 -32.74 34.85 18.38
C GLU A 139 -32.13 35.60 19.57
N PRO A 140 -31.33 36.64 19.35
CA PRO A 140 -30.99 37.31 18.08
C PRO A 140 -29.77 36.68 17.37
N ALA A 141 -29.08 35.71 17.97
CA ALA A 141 -27.85 35.14 17.43
C ALA A 141 -28.06 34.47 16.06
N ARG A 142 -29.21 33.83 15.82
CA ARG A 142 -29.62 33.28 14.52
C ARG A 142 -29.61 34.37 13.43
N ALA A 143 -30.25 35.53 13.70
CA ALA A 143 -30.27 36.63 12.74
C ALA A 143 -28.86 37.20 12.49
N ALA A 144 -28.04 37.30 13.54
CA ALA A 144 -26.66 37.77 13.42
C ALA A 144 -25.81 36.83 12.56
N THR A 145 -25.92 35.51 12.80
CA THR A 145 -25.19 34.47 12.01
C THR A 145 -25.61 34.51 10.55
N LYS A 146 -26.93 34.56 10.28
CA LYS A 146 -27.46 34.69 8.91
C LYS A 146 -26.98 35.97 8.22
N THR A 147 -26.92 37.08 8.91
CA THR A 147 -26.40 38.36 8.40
C THR A 147 -24.94 38.24 7.99
N ALA A 148 -24.11 37.63 8.84
CA ALA A 148 -22.70 37.42 8.55
C ALA A 148 -22.46 36.50 7.32
N VAL A 149 -23.19 35.38 7.25
CA VAL A 149 -23.09 34.42 6.13
C VAL A 149 -23.47 35.05 4.79
N LEU A 150 -24.62 35.76 4.77
CA LEU A 150 -25.08 36.45 3.56
C LEU A 150 -24.11 37.53 3.10
N LYS A 151 -23.54 38.28 4.04
CA LYS A 151 -22.54 39.32 3.73
C LYS A 151 -21.22 38.73 3.20
N ALA A 152 -20.77 37.66 3.79
CA ALA A 152 -19.56 36.91 3.30
C ALA A 152 -19.77 36.33 1.89
N LYS A 153 -20.98 35.79 1.62
CA LYS A 153 -21.35 35.30 0.28
C LYS A 153 -21.34 36.41 -0.77
N GLU A 154 -21.92 37.59 -0.44
CA GLU A 154 -21.89 38.78 -1.31
C GLU A 154 -20.44 39.22 -1.61
N ALA A 155 -19.56 39.13 -0.64
CA ALA A 155 -18.16 39.48 -0.77
C ALA A 155 -17.32 38.44 -1.52
N GLY A 156 -17.87 37.26 -1.81
CA GLY A 156 -17.17 36.16 -2.47
C GLY A 156 -16.19 35.36 -1.57
N ALA A 157 -16.37 35.46 -0.24
CA ALA A 157 -15.57 34.65 0.70
C ALA A 157 -15.97 33.17 0.64
N LEU A 158 -15.02 32.27 0.89
CA LEU A 158 -15.27 30.85 1.04
C LEU A 158 -16.13 30.58 2.28
N LEU A 159 -17.24 29.88 2.14
CA LEU A 159 -18.13 29.56 3.24
C LEU A 159 -17.94 28.13 3.72
N SER A 160 -17.49 27.97 4.97
CA SER A 160 -17.32 26.68 5.63
C SER A 160 -18.40 26.46 6.68
N PHE A 161 -19.06 25.32 6.62
CA PHE A 161 -20.13 24.95 7.53
C PHE A 161 -19.84 23.60 8.20
N ASP A 162 -20.00 23.57 9.55
CA ASP A 162 -20.05 22.35 10.37
C ASP A 162 -21.33 22.38 11.20
N PRO A 163 -22.30 21.48 10.95
CA PRO A 163 -23.55 21.46 11.72
C PRO A 163 -23.31 21.32 13.22
N ASN A 164 -22.38 20.46 13.63
CA ASN A 164 -22.04 20.21 15.04
C ASN A 164 -23.27 20.15 15.95
N ILE A 165 -24.19 19.23 15.63
CA ILE A 165 -25.53 19.16 16.19
C ILE A 165 -25.48 18.82 17.67
N ARG A 166 -26.24 19.61 18.49
CA ARG A 166 -26.51 19.33 19.89
C ARG A 166 -28.02 19.41 20.12
N PHE A 167 -28.72 18.27 19.93
CA PHE A 167 -30.19 18.22 19.99
C PHE A 167 -30.79 18.81 21.27
N ALA A 168 -30.07 18.69 22.39
CA ALA A 168 -30.52 19.27 23.68
C ALA A 168 -30.64 20.81 23.69
N LEU A 169 -30.11 21.49 22.69
CA LEU A 169 -30.14 22.95 22.56
C LEU A 169 -31.20 23.46 21.57
N TRP A 170 -31.88 22.55 20.88
CA TRP A 170 -32.94 22.88 19.93
C TRP A 170 -34.33 22.66 20.54
N GLU A 171 -35.32 23.46 20.12
CA GLU A 171 -36.73 23.27 20.55
C GLU A 171 -37.31 21.97 19.97
N SER A 172 -36.90 21.60 18.72
CA SER A 172 -37.29 20.38 18.05
C SER A 172 -36.22 19.91 17.06
N LYS A 173 -36.28 18.62 16.68
CA LYS A 173 -35.43 18.08 15.62
C LYS A 173 -35.74 18.70 14.25
N GLU A 174 -37.00 19.05 14.01
CA GLU A 174 -37.46 19.70 12.79
C GLU A 174 -36.86 21.10 12.66
N GLU A 175 -36.85 21.91 13.73
CA GLU A 175 -36.20 23.22 13.74
C GLU A 175 -34.68 23.11 13.51
N ALA A 176 -34.03 22.14 14.15
CA ALA A 176 -32.61 21.85 13.93
C ALA A 176 -32.37 21.56 12.46
N LYS A 177 -33.14 20.64 11.86
CA LYS A 177 -33.01 20.25 10.46
C LYS A 177 -33.22 21.43 9.53
N GLU A 178 -34.22 22.25 9.73
CA GLU A 178 -34.52 23.45 8.91
C GLU A 178 -33.32 24.41 8.87
N ASN A 179 -32.78 24.76 10.04
CA ASN A 179 -31.63 25.69 10.11
C ASN A 179 -30.33 25.10 9.58
N ILE A 180 -30.10 23.78 9.74
CA ILE A 180 -28.95 23.08 9.16
C ILE A 180 -29.05 23.07 7.64
N LEU A 181 -30.21 22.74 7.07
CA LEU A 181 -30.43 22.78 5.62
C LEU A 181 -30.24 24.22 5.08
N TRP A 182 -30.66 25.27 5.84
CA TRP A 182 -30.33 26.63 5.49
C TRP A 182 -28.82 26.87 5.43
N GLY A 183 -28.05 26.42 6.42
CA GLY A 183 -26.58 26.54 6.41
C GLY A 183 -25.93 25.82 5.20
N MET A 184 -26.40 24.61 4.87
CA MET A 184 -25.94 23.85 3.72
C MET A 184 -26.16 24.54 2.37
N GLN A 185 -27.26 25.34 2.25
CA GLN A 185 -27.58 26.09 1.04
C GLN A 185 -26.49 27.11 0.67
N TYR A 186 -25.74 27.60 1.66
CA TYR A 186 -24.69 28.61 1.44
C TYR A 186 -23.26 28.04 1.50
N ALA A 187 -23.09 26.83 2.01
CA ALA A 187 -21.76 26.21 2.20
C ALA A 187 -21.04 25.89 0.90
N ASP A 188 -19.80 26.30 0.79
CA ASP A 188 -18.85 25.82 -0.23
C ASP A 188 -18.10 24.59 0.27
N VAL A 189 -17.78 24.54 1.58
CA VAL A 189 -17.18 23.41 2.28
C VAL A 189 -18.11 22.97 3.40
N LEU A 190 -18.56 21.72 3.38
CA LEU A 190 -19.34 21.07 4.43
C LEU A 190 -18.50 19.99 5.09
N LYS A 191 -18.27 20.09 6.39
CA LYS A 191 -17.82 18.97 7.20
C LYS A 191 -18.99 18.45 8.01
N ILE A 192 -19.20 17.15 8.03
CA ILE A 192 -20.32 16.49 8.70
C ILE A 192 -19.87 15.14 9.27
N SER A 193 -20.43 14.70 10.41
CA SER A 193 -20.21 13.33 10.93
C SER A 193 -21.14 12.31 10.27
N GLU A 194 -20.83 10.99 10.41
CA GLU A 194 -21.73 9.91 9.94
C GLU A 194 -23.14 10.04 10.56
N GLU A 195 -23.23 10.34 11.85
CA GLU A 195 -24.50 10.47 12.57
C GLU A 195 -25.32 11.68 12.08
N GLU A 196 -24.64 12.78 11.81
CA GLU A 196 -25.27 13.99 11.28
C GLU A 196 -25.74 13.79 9.83
N LEU A 197 -24.93 13.09 9.02
CA LEU A 197 -25.32 12.72 7.66
C LEU A 197 -26.57 11.87 7.67
N PHE A 198 -26.61 10.83 8.53
CA PHE A 198 -27.78 9.98 8.70
C PHE A 198 -29.02 10.78 9.15
N PHE A 199 -28.86 11.69 10.10
CA PHE A 199 -29.97 12.55 10.56
C PHE A 199 -30.55 13.39 9.43
N ILE A 200 -29.72 13.94 8.56
CA ILE A 200 -30.16 14.82 7.47
C ILE A 200 -30.76 14.03 6.31
N THR A 201 -30.10 12.97 5.85
CA THR A 201 -30.46 12.22 4.63
C THR A 201 -31.32 10.99 4.89
N GLY A 202 -31.23 10.40 6.09
CA GLY A 202 -31.89 9.14 6.44
C GLY A 202 -31.15 7.90 5.95
N THR A 203 -29.99 8.02 5.30
CA THR A 203 -29.15 6.91 4.88
C THR A 203 -27.85 6.82 5.67
N GLY A 204 -27.44 5.61 6.05
CA GLY A 204 -26.14 5.33 6.65
C GLY A 204 -25.03 5.10 5.61
N ASP A 205 -25.36 5.11 4.32
CA ASP A 205 -24.40 5.02 3.23
C ASP A 205 -23.78 6.40 2.99
N VAL A 206 -22.51 6.52 3.31
CA VAL A 206 -21.74 7.78 3.24
C VAL A 206 -21.62 8.27 1.80
N GLU A 207 -21.44 7.37 0.84
CA GLU A 207 -21.32 7.71 -0.57
C GLU A 207 -22.64 8.22 -1.13
N GLN A 208 -23.71 7.49 -0.86
CA GLN A 208 -25.05 7.86 -1.28
C GLN A 208 -25.52 9.17 -0.62
N GLY A 209 -25.35 9.29 0.70
CA GLY A 209 -25.78 10.47 1.46
C GLY A 209 -25.05 11.74 1.04
N SER A 210 -23.73 11.68 0.86
CA SER A 210 -22.95 12.82 0.39
C SER A 210 -23.29 13.22 -1.04
N LEU A 211 -23.59 12.25 -1.92
CA LEU A 211 -24.04 12.51 -3.29
C LEU A 211 -25.41 13.22 -3.31
N GLU A 212 -26.32 12.82 -2.43
CA GLU A 212 -27.62 13.45 -2.28
C GLU A 212 -27.48 14.92 -1.86
N LEU A 213 -26.67 15.20 -0.84
CA LEU A 213 -26.41 16.57 -0.37
C LEU A 213 -25.73 17.42 -1.45
N GLN A 214 -24.76 16.87 -2.18
CA GLN A 214 -24.10 17.60 -3.26
C GLN A 214 -25.08 17.95 -4.39
N ARG A 215 -25.94 17.02 -4.78
CA ARG A 215 -26.97 17.27 -5.82
C ARG A 215 -28.02 18.29 -5.37
N GLN A 216 -28.42 18.24 -4.11
CA GLN A 216 -29.45 19.12 -3.57
C GLN A 216 -28.97 20.55 -3.36
N PHE A 217 -27.75 20.75 -2.87
CA PHE A 217 -27.26 22.07 -2.42
C PHE A 217 -26.13 22.63 -3.28
N GLY A 218 -25.52 21.84 -4.16
CA GLY A 218 -24.40 22.28 -5.00
C GLY A 218 -23.11 22.52 -4.21
N ILE A 219 -22.91 21.89 -3.05
CA ILE A 219 -21.75 22.05 -2.19
C ILE A 219 -20.50 21.54 -2.94
N ALA A 220 -19.47 22.39 -3.03
CA ALA A 220 -18.26 22.07 -3.79
C ALA A 220 -17.47 20.93 -3.14
N LEU A 221 -17.27 20.99 -1.81
CA LEU A 221 -16.56 19.97 -1.04
C LEU A 221 -17.40 19.52 0.16
N ILE A 222 -17.72 18.24 0.20
CA ILE A 222 -18.33 17.56 1.35
C ILE A 222 -17.30 16.64 1.96
N VAL A 223 -17.09 16.73 3.27
CA VAL A 223 -16.24 15.82 4.03
C VAL A 223 -17.03 15.19 5.16
N VAL A 224 -17.12 13.85 5.15
CA VAL A 224 -17.77 13.08 6.21
C VAL A 224 -16.68 12.49 7.10
N THR A 225 -16.64 12.89 8.37
CA THR A 225 -15.67 12.37 9.34
C THR A 225 -16.14 11.03 9.90
N LEU A 226 -15.22 10.03 9.94
CA LEU A 226 -15.44 8.62 10.27
C LEU A 226 -14.67 8.21 11.53
N ALA A 227 -14.50 9.13 12.47
CA ALA A 227 -13.74 8.95 13.70
C ALA A 227 -12.29 8.42 13.44
N GLU A 228 -11.90 7.31 14.07
CA GLU A 228 -10.57 6.69 13.92
C GLU A 228 -10.30 6.14 12.52
N LYS A 229 -11.34 5.91 11.71
CA LYS A 229 -11.19 5.45 10.33
C LYS A 229 -10.73 6.55 9.38
N GLY A 230 -10.85 7.83 9.78
CA GLY A 230 -10.46 9.00 8.98
C GLY A 230 -11.65 9.75 8.40
N CYS A 231 -11.72 9.93 7.08
CA CYS A 231 -12.82 10.64 6.45
C CYS A 231 -13.11 10.14 5.02
N TYR A 232 -14.34 10.38 4.59
CA TYR A 232 -14.75 10.29 3.20
C TYR A 232 -14.93 11.71 2.65
N TYR A 233 -14.57 11.95 1.39
CA TYR A 233 -14.79 13.24 0.74
C TYR A 233 -15.48 13.09 -0.60
N ARG A 234 -16.18 14.15 -0.99
CA ARG A 234 -16.79 14.32 -2.31
C ARG A 234 -16.52 15.73 -2.81
N LEU A 235 -15.85 15.83 -3.97
CA LEU A 235 -15.43 17.07 -4.62
C LEU A 235 -15.68 16.95 -6.12
N ALA A 236 -16.55 17.78 -6.70
CA ALA A 236 -16.69 17.99 -8.16
C ALA A 236 -16.38 16.78 -9.07
N GLY A 237 -17.05 15.64 -8.84
CA GLY A 237 -16.86 14.41 -9.65
C GLY A 237 -15.72 13.51 -9.20
N GLN A 238 -15.03 13.84 -8.11
CA GLN A 238 -14.03 13.02 -7.44
C GLN A 238 -14.54 12.69 -6.03
N ASP A 239 -14.29 11.48 -5.58
CA ASP A 239 -14.61 11.09 -4.20
C ASP A 239 -13.67 9.97 -3.73
N GLY A 240 -13.62 9.72 -2.43
CA GLY A 240 -12.79 8.67 -1.87
C GLY A 240 -12.65 8.73 -0.35
N TYR A 241 -12.05 7.69 0.18
CA TYR A 241 -11.72 7.56 1.60
C TYR A 241 -10.27 7.98 1.87
N VAL A 242 -10.05 8.70 2.96
CA VAL A 242 -8.71 9.06 3.45
C VAL A 242 -8.54 8.50 4.86
N PRO A 243 -7.60 7.55 5.08
CA PRO A 243 -7.48 6.85 6.36
C PRO A 243 -7.04 7.78 7.49
N GLY A 244 -7.47 7.45 8.71
CA GLY A 244 -7.09 8.14 9.94
C GLY A 244 -5.70 7.70 10.45
N PHE A 245 -5.34 8.22 11.62
CA PHE A 245 -4.10 7.90 12.31
C PHE A 245 -4.38 7.16 13.61
N GLN A 246 -3.72 6.03 13.82
CA GLN A 246 -3.79 5.29 15.07
C GLN A 246 -2.98 6.01 16.16
N VAL A 247 -3.65 6.48 17.20
CA VAL A 247 -3.05 7.21 18.31
C VAL A 247 -3.62 6.70 19.64
N LYS A 248 -2.88 6.93 20.73
CA LYS A 248 -3.43 6.70 22.07
C LYS A 248 -4.35 7.85 22.46
N VAL A 249 -5.65 7.61 22.38
CA VAL A 249 -6.68 8.60 22.69
C VAL A 249 -6.70 8.89 24.20
N ILE A 250 -6.73 10.18 24.55
CA ILE A 250 -6.90 10.70 25.91
C ILE A 250 -8.23 11.46 26.01
N ASP A 251 -8.54 12.34 25.02
CA ASP A 251 -9.74 13.14 24.98
C ASP A 251 -10.12 13.44 23.51
N THR A 252 -11.34 13.18 23.10
CA THR A 252 -11.80 13.40 21.72
C THR A 252 -12.38 14.80 21.47
N THR A 253 -12.41 15.64 22.50
CA THR A 253 -12.98 17.01 22.40
C THR A 253 -12.17 17.88 21.45
N GLY A 254 -12.85 18.51 20.48
CA GLY A 254 -12.23 19.39 19.51
C GLY A 254 -11.51 18.71 18.32
N ALA A 255 -11.55 17.36 18.22
CA ALA A 255 -10.90 16.63 17.12
C ALA A 255 -11.49 17.01 15.74
N GLY A 256 -12.82 17.10 15.63
CA GLY A 256 -13.51 17.54 14.41
C GLY A 256 -13.24 19.00 14.06
N ASP A 257 -13.12 19.84 15.06
CA ASP A 257 -12.81 21.27 14.89
C ASP A 257 -11.37 21.47 14.42
N ALA A 258 -10.42 20.72 14.99
CA ALA A 258 -9.03 20.72 14.57
C ALA A 258 -8.87 20.18 13.14
N PHE A 259 -9.56 19.09 12.82
CA PHE A 259 -9.62 18.56 11.45
C PHE A 259 -10.07 19.65 10.48
N LEU A 260 -11.19 20.32 10.77
CA LEU A 260 -11.73 21.36 9.89
C LEU A 260 -10.80 22.57 9.79
N GLY A 261 -10.23 23.03 10.91
CA GLY A 261 -9.25 24.12 10.91
C GLY A 261 -8.02 23.79 10.05
N CYS A 262 -7.51 22.56 10.15
CA CYS A 262 -6.40 22.07 9.31
C CYS A 262 -6.78 21.99 7.82
N LEU A 263 -7.99 21.52 7.51
CA LEU A 263 -8.48 21.44 6.13
C LEU A 263 -8.61 22.83 5.51
N LEU A 264 -9.26 23.77 6.21
CA LEU A 264 -9.42 25.15 5.75
C LEU A 264 -8.07 25.84 5.56
N TYR A 265 -7.12 25.64 6.47
CA TYR A 265 -5.76 26.15 6.33
C TYR A 265 -5.15 25.69 5.00
N LYS A 266 -5.22 24.37 4.70
CA LYS A 266 -4.65 23.80 3.48
C LYS A 266 -5.38 24.26 2.21
N ILE A 267 -6.69 24.36 2.22
CA ILE A 267 -7.48 24.88 1.09
C ILE A 267 -7.05 26.31 0.76
N LEU A 268 -6.99 27.19 1.76
CA LEU A 268 -6.65 28.59 1.58
C LEU A 268 -5.16 28.80 1.23
N GLU A 269 -4.27 27.92 1.72
CA GLU A 269 -2.84 27.95 1.41
C GLU A 269 -2.56 27.76 -0.09
N THR A 270 -3.35 26.95 -0.80
CA THR A 270 -3.17 26.72 -2.24
C THR A 270 -3.56 27.91 -3.08
N GLY A 271 -4.50 28.74 -2.62
CA GLY A 271 -5.07 29.83 -3.41
C GLY A 271 -5.84 29.40 -4.67
N SER A 272 -6.07 28.10 -4.84
CA SER A 272 -6.77 27.52 -5.99
C SER A 272 -8.26 27.37 -5.70
N PRO A 273 -9.15 27.54 -6.69
CA PRO A 273 -10.56 27.20 -6.54
C PRO A 273 -10.74 25.71 -6.20
N LEU A 274 -11.77 25.39 -5.38
CA LEU A 274 -12.00 24.00 -4.94
C LEU A 274 -12.17 23.01 -6.12
N TYR A 275 -12.86 23.43 -7.17
CA TYR A 275 -13.12 22.57 -8.36
C TYR A 275 -11.91 22.33 -9.25
N ASP A 276 -10.80 23.05 -9.03
CA ASP A 276 -9.53 22.85 -9.75
C ASP A 276 -8.57 21.93 -9.00
N LEU A 277 -8.93 21.49 -7.78
CA LEU A 277 -8.10 20.60 -6.97
C LEU A 277 -8.08 19.19 -7.57
N THR A 278 -6.89 18.64 -7.75
CA THR A 278 -6.70 17.24 -8.15
C THR A 278 -6.97 16.28 -6.98
N ASN A 279 -7.25 15.02 -7.31
CA ASN A 279 -7.42 13.96 -6.30
C ASN A 279 -6.21 13.89 -5.34
N GLN A 280 -4.99 13.99 -5.87
CA GLN A 280 -3.77 13.99 -5.06
C GLN A 280 -3.69 15.17 -4.08
N GLN A 281 -4.09 16.36 -4.52
CA GLN A 281 -4.09 17.56 -3.67
C GLN A 281 -5.11 17.44 -2.55
N ILE A 282 -6.36 17.09 -2.86
CA ILE A 282 -7.39 16.96 -1.82
C ILE A 282 -7.08 15.84 -0.83
N THR A 283 -6.58 14.69 -1.30
CA THR A 283 -6.14 13.59 -0.43
C THR A 283 -5.01 14.03 0.50
N SER A 284 -4.03 14.80 0.00
CA SER A 284 -2.94 15.35 0.82
C SER A 284 -3.44 16.32 1.90
N MET A 285 -4.39 17.20 1.55
CA MET A 285 -5.01 18.15 2.50
C MET A 285 -5.78 17.40 3.59
N LEU A 286 -6.56 16.39 3.21
CA LEU A 286 -7.35 15.59 4.14
C LEU A 286 -6.45 14.70 5.04
N THR A 287 -5.33 14.20 4.51
CA THR A 287 -4.32 13.50 5.32
C THR A 287 -3.73 14.43 6.39
N PHE A 288 -3.40 15.67 6.03
CA PHE A 288 -2.95 16.69 6.99
C PHE A 288 -4.05 17.00 8.04
N ALA A 289 -5.30 17.10 7.61
CA ALA A 289 -6.44 17.35 8.49
C ALA A 289 -6.70 16.18 9.46
N ASN A 290 -6.64 14.93 8.98
CA ASN A 290 -6.74 13.73 9.80
C ASN A 290 -5.63 13.67 10.86
N ALA A 291 -4.39 14.03 10.50
CA ALA A 291 -3.28 14.08 11.44
C ALA A 291 -3.50 15.16 12.52
N GLY A 292 -4.02 16.34 12.14
CA GLY A 292 -4.39 17.40 13.07
C GLY A 292 -5.47 16.97 14.06
N GLY A 293 -6.55 16.36 13.56
CA GLY A 293 -7.62 15.81 14.40
C GLY A 293 -7.11 14.72 15.35
N ALA A 294 -6.29 13.79 14.86
CA ALA A 294 -5.70 12.74 15.68
C ALA A 294 -4.79 13.30 16.80
N LEU A 295 -3.95 14.30 16.52
CA LEU A 295 -3.06 14.91 17.52
C LEU A 295 -3.83 15.55 18.68
N VAL A 296 -4.95 16.22 18.41
CA VAL A 296 -5.80 16.79 19.47
C VAL A 296 -6.27 15.71 20.43
N THR A 297 -6.64 14.53 19.93
CA THR A 297 -7.13 13.45 20.80
C THR A 297 -6.08 12.87 21.75
N THR A 298 -4.79 13.15 21.52
CA THR A 298 -3.68 12.71 22.40
C THR A 298 -3.46 13.62 23.62
N ARG A 299 -4.27 14.68 23.78
CA ARG A 299 -4.15 15.69 24.83
C ARG A 299 -5.50 15.96 25.47
N LYS A 300 -5.51 16.51 26.70
CA LYS A 300 -6.74 16.98 27.31
C LYS A 300 -7.14 18.38 26.84
N GLY A 301 -8.44 18.62 26.75
CA GLY A 301 -9.04 19.90 26.39
C GLY A 301 -9.03 20.14 24.88
N ALA A 302 -9.72 21.20 24.45
CA ALA A 302 -9.90 21.56 23.03
C ALA A 302 -8.97 22.68 22.58
N LEU A 303 -9.22 23.94 23.00
CA LEU A 303 -8.46 25.13 22.57
C LEU A 303 -6.95 25.00 22.83
N GLY A 304 -6.57 24.46 24.01
CA GLY A 304 -5.18 24.27 24.39
C GLY A 304 -4.47 23.11 23.69
N ALA A 305 -5.21 22.18 23.14
CA ALA A 305 -4.70 20.97 22.49
C ALA A 305 -4.45 21.14 20.97
N MET A 306 -4.85 22.25 20.37
CA MET A 306 -4.71 22.50 18.92
C MET A 306 -3.25 22.38 18.47
N PRO A 307 -2.95 21.58 17.42
CA PRO A 307 -1.61 21.30 16.99
C PRO A 307 -0.99 22.44 16.17
N THR A 308 0.32 22.47 16.10
CA THR A 308 1.07 23.32 15.17
C THR A 308 1.35 22.57 13.87
N THR A 309 1.70 23.30 12.81
CA THR A 309 2.14 22.73 11.53
C THR A 309 3.34 21.80 11.71
N GLU A 310 4.28 22.14 12.60
CA GLU A 310 5.47 21.33 12.89
C GLU A 310 5.08 19.97 13.53
N GLU A 311 4.16 19.98 14.50
CA GLU A 311 3.68 18.75 15.16
C GLU A 311 2.96 17.84 14.16
N ILE A 312 2.14 18.39 13.27
CA ILE A 312 1.44 17.63 12.23
C ILE A 312 2.45 17.03 11.24
N ASN A 313 3.39 17.82 10.73
CA ASN A 313 4.42 17.35 9.80
C ASN A 313 5.29 16.25 10.42
N LYS A 314 5.67 16.40 11.70
CA LYS A 314 6.40 15.36 12.42
C LYS A 314 5.61 14.04 12.53
N MET A 315 4.29 14.12 12.75
CA MET A 315 3.43 12.94 12.76
C MET A 315 3.37 12.29 11.39
N LEU A 316 3.21 13.08 10.33
CA LEU A 316 3.17 12.60 8.94
C LEU A 316 4.49 11.91 8.55
N GLU A 317 5.64 12.53 8.86
CA GLU A 317 6.97 11.96 8.63
C GLU A 317 7.19 10.67 9.42
N SER A 318 6.81 10.66 10.69
CA SER A 318 6.92 9.47 11.54
C SER A 318 6.07 8.32 11.01
N ASN A 319 4.85 8.59 10.54
CA ASN A 319 3.97 7.58 9.96
C ASN A 319 4.51 7.06 8.62
N LYS A 320 5.03 7.94 7.76
CA LYS A 320 5.71 7.56 6.51
C LYS A 320 6.92 6.67 6.81
N LYS A 321 7.81 7.09 7.70
CA LYS A 321 8.98 6.31 8.11
C LYS A 321 8.60 4.98 8.76
N TYR A 322 7.55 4.97 9.59
CA TYR A 322 7.03 3.75 10.20
C TYR A 322 6.56 2.73 9.14
N LYS A 323 5.75 3.15 8.16
CA LYS A 323 5.30 2.29 7.06
C LYS A 323 6.48 1.80 6.21
N GLU A 324 7.43 2.68 5.93
CA GLU A 324 8.62 2.36 5.14
C GLU A 324 9.51 1.30 5.78
N VAL A 325 9.81 1.45 7.08
CA VAL A 325 10.60 0.48 7.84
C VAL A 325 9.82 -0.80 8.08
N ARG A 326 8.52 -0.68 8.34
CA ARG A 326 7.68 -1.79 8.74
C ARG A 326 7.48 -2.83 7.65
N PHE A 327 7.22 -2.40 6.41
CA PHE A 327 6.98 -3.31 5.29
C PHE A 327 8.25 -3.66 4.52
N ARG A 328 9.42 -3.13 4.93
CA ARG A 328 10.69 -3.51 4.33
C ARG A 328 10.95 -4.98 4.60
N PRO A 329 11.16 -5.80 3.54
CA PRO A 329 11.46 -7.21 3.71
C PRO A 329 12.63 -7.43 4.66
N GLY A 330 12.52 -8.42 5.53
CA GLY A 330 13.57 -8.81 6.44
C GLY A 330 14.65 -9.68 5.77
N PHE A 331 14.24 -10.51 4.80
CA PHE A 331 15.14 -11.43 4.12
C PHE A 331 14.93 -11.58 2.60
N HIS A 332 13.85 -11.02 2.05
CA HIS A 332 13.70 -10.96 0.59
C HIS A 332 14.47 -9.77 0.00
N PHE A 333 14.97 -9.95 -1.20
CA PHE A 333 15.63 -8.86 -1.92
C PHE A 333 14.61 -7.75 -2.28
N SER A 334 15.00 -6.51 -2.03
CA SER A 334 14.21 -5.32 -2.43
C SER A 334 15.15 -4.16 -2.77
N PRO A 335 14.76 -3.20 -3.62
CA PRO A 335 15.62 -2.08 -3.96
C PRO A 335 15.84 -1.17 -2.74
N PRO A 336 16.97 -0.46 -2.63
CA PRO A 336 17.19 0.50 -1.54
C PRO A 336 16.11 1.59 -1.52
N SER A 337 15.71 2.06 -2.71
CA SER A 337 14.65 3.04 -2.92
C SER A 337 14.01 2.84 -4.31
N HIS A 338 12.86 3.47 -4.54
CA HIS A 338 12.18 3.53 -5.81
C HIS A 338 11.65 2.18 -6.32
N TRP A 339 11.33 2.12 -7.61
CA TRP A 339 10.64 0.98 -8.23
C TRP A 339 11.58 -0.16 -8.61
N LEU A 340 11.12 -1.40 -8.41
CA LEU A 340 11.69 -2.63 -8.92
C LEU A 340 10.57 -3.53 -9.45
N ASN A 341 10.79 -4.17 -10.62
CA ASN A 341 9.97 -5.28 -11.12
C ASN A 341 10.85 -6.45 -11.58
N ASP A 342 10.78 -6.93 -12.79
CA ASP A 342 11.34 -8.18 -13.29
C ASP A 342 12.81 -8.43 -12.90
N PRO A 343 13.17 -9.62 -12.45
CA PRO A 343 14.57 -10.06 -12.39
C PRO A 343 15.14 -10.17 -13.80
N ASN A 344 16.36 -9.70 -14.00
CA ASN A 344 17.05 -9.67 -15.27
C ASN A 344 18.48 -10.17 -15.14
N GLY A 345 19.07 -10.56 -16.25
CA GLY A 345 20.50 -10.79 -16.35
C GLY A 345 21.10 -11.77 -15.35
N LEU A 346 20.29 -12.74 -14.86
CA LEU A 346 20.71 -13.67 -13.82
C LEU A 346 21.86 -14.58 -14.32
N VAL A 347 23.04 -14.42 -13.75
CA VAL A 347 24.22 -15.17 -14.13
C VAL A 347 25.13 -15.46 -12.93
N PHE A 348 25.71 -16.65 -12.86
CA PHE A 348 26.77 -16.95 -11.93
C PHE A 348 28.13 -16.77 -12.63
N TYR A 349 28.98 -15.92 -12.07
CA TYR A 349 30.27 -15.65 -12.63
C TYR A 349 31.33 -15.45 -11.57
N GLU A 350 32.44 -16.22 -11.68
CA GLU A 350 33.60 -16.16 -10.77
C GLU A 350 33.25 -16.16 -9.28
N GLY A 351 32.31 -17.06 -8.88
CA GLY A 351 31.90 -17.26 -7.50
C GLY A 351 30.92 -16.21 -6.95
N SER A 352 30.24 -15.47 -7.82
CA SER A 352 29.19 -14.54 -7.48
C SER A 352 27.94 -14.79 -8.31
N TYR A 353 26.77 -14.75 -7.66
CA TYR A 353 25.48 -14.67 -8.30
C TYR A 353 25.20 -13.20 -8.59
N HIS A 354 24.95 -12.85 -9.85
CA HIS A 354 24.51 -11.53 -10.27
C HIS A 354 22.99 -11.52 -10.42
N LEU A 355 22.35 -10.49 -9.92
CA LEU A 355 20.94 -10.19 -10.08
C LEU A 355 20.83 -8.77 -10.63
N PHE A 356 20.41 -8.66 -11.87
CA PHE A 356 19.95 -7.39 -12.40
C PHE A 356 18.41 -7.35 -12.29
N TYR A 357 17.85 -6.16 -12.34
CA TYR A 357 16.40 -6.00 -12.20
C TYR A 357 15.92 -4.73 -12.89
N GLN A 358 14.70 -4.77 -13.39
CA GLN A 358 14.03 -3.59 -13.89
C GLN A 358 13.91 -2.57 -12.77
N HIS A 359 14.42 -1.34 -13.00
CA HIS A 359 14.52 -0.30 -12.00
C HIS A 359 14.16 1.07 -12.58
N HIS A 360 13.28 1.80 -11.88
CA HIS A 360 13.03 3.21 -12.14
C HIS A 360 13.63 4.04 -11.00
N PRO A 361 14.84 4.60 -11.16
CA PRO A 361 15.59 5.22 -10.06
C PRO A 361 15.04 6.60 -9.63
N TYR A 362 14.04 7.14 -10.32
CA TYR A 362 13.50 8.48 -10.07
C TYR A 362 12.07 8.47 -9.51
N GLY A 363 11.48 7.30 -9.31
CA GLY A 363 10.12 7.18 -8.81
C GLY A 363 9.77 5.79 -8.32
N ASN A 364 8.68 5.68 -7.58
CA ASN A 364 8.17 4.42 -7.03
C ASN A 364 6.94 3.88 -7.78
N LYS A 365 6.79 4.27 -9.03
CA LYS A 365 5.85 3.68 -10.00
C LYS A 365 6.64 3.24 -11.22
N TRP A 366 6.06 2.36 -12.03
CA TRP A 366 6.64 1.98 -13.30
C TRP A 366 6.90 3.23 -14.17
N GLY A 367 8.05 3.31 -14.83
CA GLY A 367 8.49 4.48 -15.58
C GLY A 367 9.70 4.16 -16.47
N PRO A 368 10.55 5.12 -16.84
CA PRO A 368 11.73 4.86 -17.65
C PRO A 368 12.65 3.85 -17.00
N MET A 369 12.72 2.62 -17.59
CA MET A 369 13.41 1.48 -17.01
C MET A 369 14.91 1.52 -17.24
N HIS A 370 15.64 1.15 -16.20
CA HIS A 370 17.07 0.91 -16.15
C HIS A 370 17.30 -0.53 -15.67
N TRP A 371 18.51 -1.05 -15.76
CA TRP A 371 18.91 -2.25 -15.03
C TRP A 371 19.62 -1.84 -13.74
N GLY A 372 18.95 -2.03 -12.59
CA GLY A 372 19.61 -2.08 -11.29
C GLY A 372 20.46 -3.34 -11.20
N HIS A 373 21.42 -3.39 -10.26
CA HIS A 373 22.35 -4.51 -10.13
C HIS A 373 22.62 -4.83 -8.66
N ALA A 374 22.70 -6.12 -8.35
CA ALA A 374 23.14 -6.61 -7.06
C ALA A 374 23.94 -7.92 -7.23
N VAL A 375 24.81 -8.20 -6.27
CA VAL A 375 25.62 -9.43 -6.25
C VAL A 375 25.49 -10.15 -4.92
N SER A 376 25.58 -11.49 -4.96
CA SER A 376 25.55 -12.34 -3.78
C SER A 376 26.54 -13.50 -3.91
N LYS A 377 27.06 -13.95 -2.76
CA LYS A 377 27.88 -15.18 -2.68
C LYS A 377 27.05 -16.42 -2.32
N ASP A 378 25.83 -16.21 -1.82
CA ASP A 378 25.01 -17.24 -1.20
C ASP A 378 23.51 -17.13 -1.51
N LEU A 379 23.10 -16.31 -2.48
CA LEU A 379 21.70 -16.10 -2.88
C LEU A 379 20.80 -15.49 -1.78
N VAL A 380 21.35 -15.21 -0.60
CA VAL A 380 20.61 -14.67 0.57
C VAL A 380 21.07 -13.26 0.92
N HIS A 381 22.39 -13.07 1.04
CA HIS A 381 22.96 -11.77 1.36
C HIS A 381 23.37 -11.04 0.08
N TRP A 382 22.72 -9.92 -0.19
CA TRP A 382 22.89 -9.15 -1.43
C TRP A 382 23.60 -7.83 -1.17
N GLU A 383 24.58 -7.53 -2.01
CA GLU A 383 25.24 -6.22 -2.08
C GLU A 383 24.73 -5.48 -3.31
N HIS A 384 24.19 -4.26 -3.10
CA HIS A 384 23.74 -3.41 -4.20
C HIS A 384 24.93 -2.77 -4.90
N MET A 385 24.94 -2.90 -6.21
CA MET A 385 25.92 -2.30 -7.12
C MET A 385 25.36 -1.04 -7.77
N PRO A 386 26.18 -0.21 -8.43
CA PRO A 386 25.69 0.85 -9.29
C PRO A 386 24.73 0.33 -10.39
N ILE A 387 23.87 1.20 -10.90
CA ILE A 387 23.00 0.89 -12.03
C ILE A 387 23.88 0.43 -13.21
N ALA A 388 23.56 -0.73 -13.78
CA ALA A 388 24.37 -1.35 -14.84
C ALA A 388 24.05 -0.76 -16.22
N LEU A 389 22.77 -0.58 -16.56
CA LEU A 389 22.35 -0.10 -17.87
C LEU A 389 21.36 1.06 -17.73
N PHE A 390 21.63 2.12 -18.47
CA PHE A 390 20.84 3.35 -18.54
C PHE A 390 20.11 3.46 -19.89
N PRO A 391 18.94 4.08 -19.97
CA PRO A 391 18.33 4.50 -21.23
C PRO A 391 19.29 5.32 -22.11
N ASP A 392 19.11 5.22 -23.43
CA ASP A 392 19.86 5.99 -24.41
C ASP A 392 18.96 6.38 -25.60
N GLU A 393 19.56 6.74 -26.76
CA GLU A 393 18.86 7.09 -27.98
C GLU A 393 18.04 5.94 -28.60
N HIS A 394 18.27 4.71 -28.17
CA HIS A 394 17.48 3.54 -28.56
C HIS A 394 16.29 3.27 -27.65
N GLY A 395 16.18 3.97 -26.52
CA GLY A 395 15.04 3.87 -25.62
C GLY A 395 15.34 3.40 -24.20
N ALA A 396 14.30 3.03 -23.47
CA ALA A 396 14.37 2.46 -22.14
C ALA A 396 14.94 1.02 -22.20
N ILE A 397 15.50 0.58 -21.08
CA ILE A 397 16.11 -0.76 -20.95
C ILE A 397 15.08 -1.73 -20.37
N PHE A 398 14.44 -2.54 -21.20
CA PHE A 398 13.49 -3.57 -20.78
C PHE A 398 14.21 -4.87 -20.42
N SER A 399 13.43 -5.92 -20.09
CA SER A 399 13.95 -7.17 -19.56
C SER A 399 14.86 -7.93 -20.56
N GLY A 400 15.63 -8.85 -20.00
CA GLY A 400 16.57 -9.68 -20.73
C GLY A 400 17.46 -10.53 -19.83
N CYS A 401 18.49 -11.13 -20.40
CA CYS A 401 19.37 -12.10 -19.73
C CYS A 401 20.84 -11.69 -19.79
N CYS A 402 21.67 -12.42 -19.03
CA CYS A 402 23.11 -12.37 -19.11
C CYS A 402 23.70 -13.79 -19.22
N VAL A 403 24.74 -13.93 -20.01
CA VAL A 403 25.51 -15.16 -20.19
C VAL A 403 26.99 -14.89 -20.05
N VAL A 404 27.78 -15.92 -19.78
CA VAL A 404 29.25 -15.86 -19.89
C VAL A 404 29.66 -16.35 -21.27
N ASP A 405 30.30 -15.49 -22.06
CA ASP A 405 30.91 -15.90 -23.33
C ASP A 405 32.31 -16.50 -23.07
N TRP A 406 32.34 -17.75 -22.61
CA TRP A 406 33.56 -18.44 -22.20
C TRP A 406 34.59 -18.59 -23.31
N ASN A 407 34.16 -18.64 -24.56
CA ASN A 407 35.03 -18.87 -25.72
C ASN A 407 35.23 -17.60 -26.55
N ASN A 408 34.74 -16.42 -26.05
CA ASN A 408 34.79 -15.14 -26.78
C ASN A 408 34.26 -15.26 -28.20
N THR A 409 33.15 -15.98 -28.36
CA THR A 409 32.48 -16.18 -29.66
C THR A 409 32.01 -14.86 -30.24
N SER A 410 31.67 -13.93 -29.34
CA SER A 410 31.27 -12.56 -29.72
C SER A 410 32.41 -11.70 -30.22
N GLY A 411 33.66 -12.05 -29.90
CA GLY A 411 34.84 -11.22 -30.26
C GLY A 411 34.88 -9.89 -29.54
N LEU A 412 34.17 -9.72 -28.40
CA LEU A 412 34.08 -8.46 -27.67
C LEU A 412 35.17 -8.28 -26.60
N PHE A 413 35.92 -9.38 -26.29
CA PHE A 413 36.89 -9.39 -25.21
C PHE A 413 38.31 -9.50 -25.74
N GLU A 414 39.21 -8.69 -25.20
CA GLU A 414 40.66 -8.83 -25.47
C GLU A 414 41.23 -10.07 -24.76
N ASP A 415 40.72 -10.33 -23.56
CA ASP A 415 40.95 -11.55 -22.79
C ASP A 415 40.03 -12.69 -23.22
N SER A 416 40.18 -13.86 -22.63
CA SER A 416 39.50 -15.07 -23.10
C SER A 416 37.98 -15.10 -22.95
N HIS A 417 37.35 -14.36 -22.01
CA HIS A 417 35.91 -14.43 -21.72
C HIS A 417 35.41 -13.20 -20.95
N GLY A 418 34.06 -13.05 -20.87
CA GLY A 418 33.42 -12.01 -20.13
C GLY A 418 31.88 -12.14 -20.10
N LEU A 419 31.22 -11.20 -19.49
CA LEU A 419 29.75 -11.16 -19.39
C LEU A 419 29.12 -10.46 -20.59
N VAL A 420 28.10 -11.06 -21.17
CA VAL A 420 27.30 -10.50 -22.26
C VAL A 420 25.83 -10.43 -21.82
N ALA A 421 25.28 -9.23 -21.75
CA ALA A 421 23.86 -8.99 -21.51
C ALA A 421 23.14 -8.81 -22.84
N LEU A 422 22.01 -9.51 -23.02
CA LEU A 422 21.07 -9.26 -24.11
C LEU A 422 19.77 -8.78 -23.51
N PHE A 423 19.25 -7.67 -24.00
CA PHE A 423 18.11 -6.97 -23.42
C PHE A 423 17.28 -6.30 -24.50
N THR A 424 16.07 -5.88 -24.15
CA THR A 424 15.19 -5.17 -25.05
C THR A 424 15.32 -3.66 -24.86
N HIS A 425 15.64 -2.94 -25.93
CA HIS A 425 15.40 -1.49 -26.01
C HIS A 425 13.95 -1.24 -26.40
N ALA A 426 13.27 -0.35 -25.65
CA ALA A 426 11.90 0.03 -25.91
C ALA A 426 11.75 1.54 -26.09
N ASP A 427 11.27 1.93 -27.27
CA ASP A 427 10.99 3.32 -27.63
C ASP A 427 9.68 3.44 -28.42
N THR A 428 9.49 4.58 -29.04
CA THR A 428 8.37 4.84 -29.95
C THR A 428 8.92 5.04 -31.36
N HIS A 429 8.36 4.32 -32.34
CA HIS A 429 8.75 4.47 -33.72
C HIS A 429 8.51 5.91 -34.21
N PRO A 430 9.52 6.62 -34.73
CA PRO A 430 9.43 8.06 -34.99
C PRO A 430 8.41 8.44 -36.07
N GLU A 431 8.13 7.56 -37.01
CA GLU A 431 7.21 7.84 -38.11
C GLU A 431 5.77 7.40 -37.81
N THR A 432 5.59 6.26 -37.14
CA THR A 432 4.27 5.68 -36.90
C THR A 432 3.68 6.03 -35.52
N GLY A 433 4.51 6.44 -34.57
CA GLY A 433 4.10 6.68 -33.19
C GLY A 433 3.74 5.41 -32.40
N GLN A 434 3.99 4.22 -32.96
CA GLN A 434 3.72 2.94 -32.31
C GLN A 434 4.88 2.54 -31.38
N PRO A 435 4.62 1.80 -30.29
CA PRO A 435 5.66 1.17 -29.48
C PRO A 435 6.58 0.33 -30.34
N ARG A 436 7.90 0.40 -30.10
CA ARG A 436 8.91 -0.37 -30.83
C ARG A 436 9.86 -1.03 -29.84
N GLN A 437 10.11 -2.32 -30.03
CA GLN A 437 10.97 -3.15 -29.19
C GLN A 437 12.01 -3.89 -30.04
N ARG A 438 13.28 -3.80 -29.65
CA ARG A 438 14.43 -4.35 -30.41
C ARG A 438 15.42 -4.94 -29.44
N GLN A 439 16.09 -6.03 -29.81
CA GLN A 439 17.06 -6.68 -28.96
C GLN A 439 18.43 -6.05 -29.15
N SER A 440 19.07 -5.77 -28.03
CA SER A 440 20.39 -5.11 -27.95
C SER A 440 21.33 -5.87 -27.03
N LEU A 441 22.62 -5.55 -27.13
CA LEU A 441 23.69 -6.23 -26.42
C LEU A 441 24.53 -5.20 -25.66
N ALA A 442 24.94 -5.56 -24.44
CA ALA A 442 25.98 -4.90 -23.66
C ALA A 442 26.95 -5.96 -23.10
N TYR A 443 28.18 -5.57 -22.82
CA TYR A 443 29.20 -6.48 -22.31
C TYR A 443 30.03 -5.86 -21.20
N SER A 444 30.60 -6.73 -20.35
CA SER A 444 31.49 -6.34 -19.25
C SER A 444 32.74 -7.24 -19.24
N SER A 445 33.92 -6.62 -19.19
CA SER A 445 35.22 -7.26 -19.06
C SER A 445 35.75 -7.25 -17.61
N ASP A 446 35.05 -6.60 -16.68
CA ASP A 446 35.48 -6.38 -15.30
C ASP A 446 34.52 -7.01 -14.27
N LYS A 447 33.97 -8.17 -14.58
CA LYS A 447 33.09 -8.96 -13.71
C LYS A 447 31.77 -8.24 -13.37
N GLY A 448 31.22 -7.47 -14.31
CA GLY A 448 29.95 -6.78 -14.15
C GLY A 448 30.02 -5.45 -13.40
N HIS A 449 31.22 -4.94 -13.06
CA HIS A 449 31.36 -3.63 -12.42
C HIS A 449 31.02 -2.48 -13.37
N THR A 450 31.45 -2.57 -14.64
CA THR A 450 31.09 -1.60 -15.69
C THR A 450 30.57 -2.31 -16.93
N TRP A 451 29.69 -1.63 -17.65
CA TRP A 451 29.03 -2.16 -18.84
C TRP A 451 29.22 -1.23 -20.04
N ARG A 452 29.46 -1.82 -21.21
CA ARG A 452 29.54 -1.11 -22.49
C ARG A 452 28.48 -1.63 -23.43
N LYS A 453 27.65 -0.77 -23.97
CA LYS A 453 26.70 -1.14 -25.01
C LYS A 453 27.45 -1.37 -26.32
N TYR A 454 27.02 -2.37 -27.06
CA TYR A 454 27.61 -2.70 -28.34
C TYR A 454 27.27 -1.64 -29.38
N GLU A 455 28.27 -1.12 -30.12
CA GLU A 455 28.11 -0.05 -31.12
C GLU A 455 27.20 -0.46 -32.30
N GLY A 456 27.08 -1.76 -32.59
CA GLY A 456 26.21 -2.29 -33.64
C GLY A 456 24.76 -2.58 -33.19
N ASN A 457 24.31 -2.06 -32.06
CA ASN A 457 22.92 -2.22 -31.61
C ASN A 457 21.93 -1.49 -32.52
N PRO A 458 20.69 -2.04 -32.69
CA PRO A 458 20.20 -3.31 -32.16
C PRO A 458 20.76 -4.52 -32.95
N VAL A 459 20.92 -5.69 -32.28
CA VAL A 459 21.38 -6.95 -32.90
C VAL A 459 20.23 -7.77 -33.50
N LEU A 460 18.99 -7.48 -33.14
CA LEU A 460 17.79 -8.10 -33.70
C LEU A 460 16.60 -7.14 -33.60
N ALA A 461 15.90 -6.91 -34.71
CA ALA A 461 14.72 -6.09 -34.84
C ALA A 461 13.71 -6.70 -35.80
N GLU A 462 12.41 -6.56 -35.49
CA GLU A 462 11.29 -6.97 -36.33
C GLU A 462 10.25 -5.85 -36.29
N ASP A 463 10.25 -4.97 -37.26
CA ASP A 463 9.46 -3.73 -37.23
C ASP A 463 7.92 -3.97 -37.26
N ASP A 464 7.49 -5.15 -37.70
CA ASP A 464 6.06 -5.52 -37.76
C ASP A 464 5.52 -6.07 -36.42
N LEU A 465 6.37 -6.26 -35.41
CA LEU A 465 6.00 -6.80 -34.10
C LEU A 465 6.02 -5.73 -33.00
N VAL A 466 4.90 -5.55 -32.31
CA VAL A 466 4.77 -4.58 -31.21
C VAL A 466 5.34 -5.14 -29.91
N ASP A 467 4.94 -6.35 -29.52
CA ASP A 467 5.40 -7.04 -28.31
C ASP A 467 6.50 -8.03 -28.67
N PHE A 468 7.75 -7.51 -28.83
CA PHE A 468 8.93 -8.29 -29.27
C PHE A 468 10.06 -8.08 -28.26
N ARG A 469 10.03 -8.84 -27.12
CA ARG A 469 10.84 -8.53 -25.96
C ARG A 469 11.29 -9.74 -25.15
N ASP A 470 12.14 -9.47 -24.16
CA ASP A 470 12.58 -10.34 -23.08
C ASP A 470 13.41 -11.53 -23.57
N PRO A 471 14.59 -11.29 -24.18
CA PRO A 471 15.43 -12.36 -24.69
C PRO A 471 16.01 -13.21 -23.56
N LYS A 472 15.87 -14.53 -23.66
CA LYS A 472 16.62 -15.53 -22.88
C LYS A 472 17.58 -16.26 -23.78
N VAL A 473 18.86 -16.17 -23.47
CA VAL A 473 19.94 -16.76 -24.29
C VAL A 473 20.70 -17.84 -23.49
N PHE A 474 21.08 -18.92 -24.14
CA PHE A 474 21.90 -19.96 -23.59
C PHE A 474 22.69 -20.66 -24.70
N TRP A 475 23.82 -21.28 -24.34
CA TRP A 475 24.60 -22.12 -25.26
C TRP A 475 23.95 -23.51 -25.38
N HIS A 476 23.66 -23.99 -26.59
CA HIS A 476 23.10 -25.30 -26.85
C HIS A 476 24.22 -26.24 -27.37
N PRO A 477 24.76 -27.13 -26.53
CA PRO A 477 25.98 -27.92 -26.89
C PRO A 477 25.77 -28.80 -28.11
N GLN A 478 24.59 -29.42 -28.25
CA GLN A 478 24.31 -30.38 -29.33
C GLN A 478 24.28 -29.72 -30.72
N SER A 479 23.89 -28.44 -30.81
CA SER A 479 23.92 -27.71 -32.07
C SER A 479 25.14 -26.80 -32.23
N GLU A 480 25.95 -26.65 -31.16
CA GLU A 480 27.09 -25.72 -31.11
C GLU A 480 26.72 -24.27 -31.48
N HIS A 481 25.56 -23.80 -30.96
CA HIS A 481 25.06 -22.44 -31.20
C HIS A 481 24.50 -21.82 -29.92
N TRP A 482 24.54 -20.51 -29.86
CA TRP A 482 23.71 -19.73 -28.97
C TRP A 482 22.28 -19.79 -29.44
N ILE A 483 21.35 -20.07 -28.52
CA ILE A 483 19.91 -20.05 -28.75
C ILE A 483 19.31 -18.90 -27.97
N MET A 484 18.40 -18.15 -28.60
CA MET A 484 17.59 -17.13 -27.96
C MET A 484 16.12 -17.55 -28.04
N ALA A 485 15.45 -17.66 -26.90
CA ALA A 485 14.01 -17.68 -26.79
C ALA A 485 13.54 -16.24 -26.57
N LEU A 486 12.62 -15.76 -27.39
CA LEU A 486 12.18 -14.38 -27.43
C LEU A 486 10.67 -14.32 -27.64
N VAL A 487 9.95 -13.55 -26.84
CA VAL A 487 8.51 -13.37 -27.02
C VAL A 487 8.19 -12.52 -28.23
N ALA A 488 7.15 -12.91 -28.97
CA ALA A 488 6.63 -12.23 -30.13
C ALA A 488 5.08 -12.17 -30.03
N GLY A 489 4.60 -11.31 -29.09
CA GLY A 489 3.17 -11.16 -28.79
C GLY A 489 2.61 -12.31 -27.94
N ASP A 490 1.99 -13.28 -28.57
CA ASP A 490 1.31 -14.42 -27.95
C ASP A 490 2.04 -15.77 -28.13
N HIS A 491 3.28 -15.74 -28.57
CA HIS A 491 4.10 -16.93 -28.81
C HIS A 491 5.58 -16.62 -28.60
N VAL A 492 6.41 -17.68 -28.57
CA VAL A 492 7.88 -17.59 -28.50
C VAL A 492 8.46 -17.88 -29.86
N ARG A 493 9.45 -17.08 -30.26
CA ARG A 493 10.34 -17.34 -31.39
C ARG A 493 11.70 -17.81 -30.89
N PHE A 494 12.29 -18.78 -31.60
CA PHE A 494 13.64 -19.28 -31.35
C PHE A 494 14.57 -18.79 -32.43
N TYR A 495 15.68 -18.19 -32.01
CA TYR A 495 16.75 -17.74 -32.91
C TYR A 495 18.03 -18.44 -32.54
N ARG A 496 18.93 -18.63 -33.52
CA ARG A 496 20.28 -19.14 -33.28
C ARG A 496 21.32 -18.12 -33.73
N SER A 497 22.49 -18.17 -33.07
CA SER A 497 23.65 -17.33 -33.39
C SER A 497 24.94 -18.11 -33.12
N GLU A 498 25.99 -17.84 -33.95
CA GLU A 498 27.35 -18.30 -33.70
C GLU A 498 28.15 -17.31 -32.83
N ASN A 499 27.70 -16.04 -32.74
CA ASN A 499 28.53 -14.94 -32.24
C ASN A 499 27.78 -13.92 -31.36
N LEU A 500 26.55 -14.23 -30.90
CA LEU A 500 25.69 -13.35 -30.10
C LEU A 500 25.25 -12.02 -30.75
N ARG A 501 25.79 -11.70 -31.93
CA ARG A 501 25.58 -10.44 -32.67
C ARG A 501 24.67 -10.59 -33.88
N GLU A 502 24.65 -11.74 -34.48
CA GLU A 502 23.84 -12.05 -35.68
C GLU A 502 22.93 -13.23 -35.39
N TRP A 503 21.63 -13.01 -35.58
CA TRP A 503 20.60 -13.98 -35.20
C TRP A 503 19.78 -14.45 -36.41
N SER A 504 19.44 -15.72 -36.46
CA SER A 504 18.59 -16.30 -37.51
C SER A 504 17.45 -17.08 -36.89
N LEU A 505 16.21 -16.78 -37.28
CA LEU A 505 15.01 -17.48 -36.85
C LEU A 505 15.08 -18.96 -37.19
N THR A 506 14.75 -19.84 -36.22
CA THR A 506 14.78 -21.30 -36.40
C THR A 506 13.44 -21.93 -36.22
N GLY A 507 12.58 -21.40 -35.34
CA GLY A 507 11.28 -21.96 -35.05
C GLY A 507 10.40 -21.06 -34.17
N GLU A 508 9.20 -21.51 -33.93
CA GLU A 508 8.21 -20.85 -33.10
C GLU A 508 7.50 -21.88 -32.22
N PHE A 509 6.98 -21.44 -31.06
CA PHE A 509 6.14 -22.24 -30.18
C PHE A 509 5.10 -21.35 -29.49
N GLY A 510 3.92 -21.89 -29.23
CA GLY A 510 2.92 -21.31 -28.32
C GLY A 510 1.62 -20.90 -28.99
N LYS A 511 1.55 -20.78 -30.31
CA LYS A 511 0.28 -20.44 -30.98
C LYS A 511 -0.79 -21.48 -30.67
N GLY A 512 -1.72 -21.14 -29.79
CA GLY A 512 -2.82 -22.02 -29.36
C GLY A 512 -2.41 -23.04 -28.29
N GLU A 513 -1.27 -22.85 -27.61
CA GLU A 513 -0.76 -23.66 -26.50
C GLU A 513 -0.83 -22.88 -25.18
N GLY A 514 -1.37 -23.50 -24.13
CA GLY A 514 -1.47 -22.88 -22.80
C GLY A 514 -2.48 -21.74 -22.71
N SER A 515 -2.25 -20.80 -21.76
CA SER A 515 -3.10 -19.63 -21.58
C SER A 515 -2.63 -18.45 -22.41
N HIS A 516 -3.61 -17.74 -22.99
CA HIS A 516 -3.47 -16.51 -23.75
C HIS A 516 -4.30 -15.37 -23.14
N ASP A 517 -4.52 -15.40 -21.82
CA ASP A 517 -5.30 -14.40 -21.10
C ASP A 517 -4.60 -13.04 -21.00
N GLY A 518 -3.41 -12.90 -21.55
CA GLY A 518 -2.62 -11.68 -21.62
C GLY A 518 -1.43 -11.84 -22.56
N VAL A 519 -0.65 -10.79 -22.73
CA VAL A 519 0.59 -10.80 -23.52
C VAL A 519 1.61 -11.72 -22.86
N TRP A 520 2.30 -12.51 -23.64
CA TRP A 520 3.40 -13.35 -23.17
C TRP A 520 4.64 -12.49 -22.90
N GLU A 521 5.40 -12.82 -21.82
CA GLU A 521 6.57 -12.08 -21.37
C GLU A 521 7.60 -13.03 -20.74
N CYS A 522 8.84 -12.59 -20.61
CA CYS A 522 9.91 -13.21 -19.84
C CYS A 522 10.04 -14.74 -20.08
N PRO A 523 10.33 -15.20 -21.31
CA PRO A 523 10.50 -16.61 -21.57
C PRO A 523 11.79 -17.12 -20.91
N ASP A 524 11.75 -18.35 -20.37
CA ASP A 524 12.97 -19.06 -19.94
C ASP A 524 12.91 -20.50 -20.40
N LEU A 525 13.97 -20.99 -21.03
CA LEU A 525 14.08 -22.35 -21.59
C LEU A 525 15.34 -23.03 -21.08
N PHE A 526 15.17 -24.20 -20.45
CA PHE A 526 16.28 -24.96 -19.87
C PHE A 526 15.95 -26.45 -19.78
N GLU A 527 16.98 -27.25 -19.71
CA GLU A 527 16.88 -28.69 -19.48
C GLU A 527 16.97 -29.03 -17.99
N LEU A 528 16.14 -29.99 -17.53
CA LEU A 528 16.16 -30.51 -16.17
C LEU A 528 16.19 -32.05 -16.17
N PRO A 529 16.97 -32.67 -15.28
CA PRO A 529 16.88 -34.11 -15.05
C PRO A 529 15.54 -34.47 -14.39
N ILE A 530 15.06 -35.67 -14.69
CA ILE A 530 13.86 -36.24 -14.06
C ILE A 530 14.34 -37.14 -12.91
N ASP A 531 14.29 -36.63 -11.68
CA ASP A 531 14.76 -37.31 -10.47
C ASP A 531 16.08 -38.08 -10.76
N ASP A 532 16.30 -39.28 -10.16
CA ASP A 532 17.48 -40.12 -10.38
C ASP A 532 17.34 -41.06 -11.58
N THR A 533 16.49 -40.78 -12.56
CA THR A 533 16.20 -41.68 -13.68
C THR A 533 17.26 -41.67 -14.80
N GLY A 534 18.13 -40.66 -14.80
CA GLY A 534 19.08 -40.41 -15.89
C GLY A 534 18.45 -39.92 -17.19
N ARG A 535 17.14 -39.59 -17.17
CA ARG A 535 16.39 -38.90 -18.25
C ARG A 535 16.30 -37.42 -17.94
N SER A 536 16.18 -36.61 -18.97
CA SER A 536 15.92 -35.16 -18.82
C SER A 536 14.76 -34.74 -19.71
N LYS A 537 14.20 -33.57 -19.41
CA LYS A 537 13.23 -32.87 -20.24
C LYS A 537 13.54 -31.39 -20.26
N TRP A 538 13.10 -30.75 -21.32
CA TRP A 538 13.12 -29.29 -21.42
C TRP A 538 11.91 -28.68 -20.76
N VAL A 539 12.11 -27.57 -20.08
CA VAL A 539 11.06 -26.75 -19.46
C VAL A 539 11.09 -25.37 -20.08
N LEU A 540 9.96 -24.93 -20.56
CA LEU A 540 9.74 -23.57 -21.03
C LEU A 540 8.83 -22.85 -20.05
N ILE A 541 9.29 -21.77 -19.45
CA ILE A 541 8.52 -20.89 -18.55
C ILE A 541 8.10 -19.63 -19.32
N ILE A 542 6.87 -19.19 -19.15
CA ILE A 542 6.29 -17.98 -19.79
C ILE A 542 5.46 -17.23 -18.76
N SER A 543 5.74 -15.95 -18.59
CA SER A 543 4.88 -15.05 -17.84
C SER A 543 3.78 -14.46 -18.73
N ILE A 544 2.60 -14.23 -18.15
CA ILE A 544 1.44 -13.69 -18.84
C ILE A 544 1.05 -12.39 -18.16
N GLY A 545 1.07 -11.28 -18.90
CA GLY A 545 0.72 -9.95 -18.42
C GLY A 545 -0.72 -9.87 -17.92
N ASP A 546 -1.03 -8.81 -17.17
CA ASP A 546 -2.38 -8.59 -16.66
C ASP A 546 -3.37 -8.28 -17.80
N HIS A 547 -4.57 -8.79 -17.67
CA HIS A 547 -5.69 -8.49 -18.55
C HIS A 547 -6.93 -8.14 -17.73
N PRO A 548 -7.77 -7.18 -18.15
CA PRO A 548 -8.97 -6.78 -17.40
C PRO A 548 -9.94 -7.92 -17.05
N ASP A 549 -10.06 -8.91 -17.94
CA ASP A 549 -10.93 -10.07 -17.76
C ASP A 549 -10.30 -11.18 -16.91
N CYS A 550 -9.03 -11.08 -16.54
CA CYS A 550 -8.33 -12.05 -15.69
C CYS A 550 -8.36 -11.59 -14.23
N PRO A 551 -9.20 -12.14 -13.35
CA PRO A 551 -9.29 -11.73 -11.96
C PRO A 551 -8.03 -12.07 -11.17
N GLU A 552 -7.24 -13.03 -11.62
CA GLU A 552 -5.97 -13.42 -11.02
C GLU A 552 -4.86 -12.38 -11.23
N GLY A 553 -4.94 -11.60 -12.31
CA GLY A 553 -3.90 -10.69 -12.75
C GLY A 553 -2.75 -11.39 -13.46
N SER A 554 -1.57 -10.81 -13.41
CA SER A 554 -0.37 -11.37 -14.02
C SER A 554 0.06 -12.67 -13.36
N ARG A 555 0.46 -13.69 -14.17
CA ARG A 555 0.80 -15.04 -13.72
C ARG A 555 1.93 -15.64 -14.57
N THR A 556 2.48 -16.77 -14.14
CA THR A 556 3.52 -17.50 -14.87
C THR A 556 3.10 -18.95 -15.11
N GLN A 557 3.06 -19.38 -16.38
CA GLN A 557 2.82 -20.76 -16.79
C GLN A 557 4.13 -21.44 -17.22
N TYR A 558 4.12 -22.77 -17.27
CA TYR A 558 5.24 -23.53 -17.79
C TYR A 558 4.79 -24.71 -18.64
N PHE A 559 5.69 -25.16 -19.53
CA PHE A 559 5.51 -26.30 -20.41
C PHE A 559 6.68 -27.28 -20.19
N ILE A 560 6.41 -28.59 -20.32
CA ILE A 560 7.42 -29.65 -20.27
C ILE A 560 7.41 -30.34 -21.62
N GLY A 561 8.61 -30.58 -22.19
CA GLY A 561 8.69 -31.19 -23.51
C GLY A 561 10.09 -31.47 -23.98
N GLU A 562 10.29 -31.44 -25.29
CA GLU A 562 11.58 -31.65 -25.96
C GLU A 562 11.96 -30.37 -26.74
N PHE A 563 13.26 -30.09 -26.79
CA PHE A 563 13.81 -29.01 -27.59
C PHE A 563 14.97 -29.52 -28.42
N ASP A 564 14.93 -29.38 -29.73
CA ASP A 564 15.91 -29.91 -30.67
C ASP A 564 16.96 -28.89 -31.13
N GLY A 565 17.03 -27.73 -30.45
CA GLY A 565 17.89 -26.60 -30.84
C GLY A 565 17.23 -25.68 -31.87
N LYS A 566 15.97 -25.92 -32.25
CA LYS A 566 15.23 -25.13 -33.25
C LYS A 566 13.80 -24.83 -32.80
N THR A 567 13.09 -25.87 -32.33
CA THR A 567 11.70 -25.78 -31.90
C THR A 567 11.48 -26.53 -30.60
N PHE A 568 10.51 -26.05 -29.82
CA PHE A 568 10.03 -26.72 -28.61
C PHE A 568 8.77 -27.54 -28.96
N MET A 569 8.68 -28.76 -28.42
CA MET A 569 7.52 -29.65 -28.56
C MET A 569 6.96 -29.96 -27.17
N ASN A 570 5.74 -29.53 -26.89
CA ASN A 570 5.05 -29.76 -25.62
C ASN A 570 4.64 -31.25 -25.51
N ASP A 571 4.93 -31.88 -24.36
CA ASP A 571 4.49 -33.25 -24.07
C ASP A 571 3.02 -33.35 -23.70
N ASN A 572 2.40 -32.24 -23.26
CA ASN A 572 1.01 -32.20 -22.83
C ASN A 572 0.07 -31.72 -23.96
N SER A 573 -1.23 -31.88 -23.76
CA SER A 573 -2.22 -31.27 -24.67
C SER A 573 -2.17 -29.75 -24.59
N ALA A 574 -2.47 -29.08 -25.69
CA ALA A 574 -2.40 -27.64 -25.84
C ALA A 574 -3.22 -26.85 -24.81
N ASP A 575 -4.33 -27.42 -24.33
CA ASP A 575 -5.23 -26.85 -23.33
C ASP A 575 -4.85 -27.18 -21.88
N HIS A 576 -3.76 -27.97 -21.67
CA HIS A 576 -3.26 -28.31 -20.33
C HIS A 576 -2.36 -27.21 -19.79
N ILE A 577 -2.91 -26.33 -18.94
CA ILE A 577 -2.18 -25.20 -18.36
C ILE A 577 -1.55 -25.58 -17.02
N MET A 578 -0.25 -25.44 -16.90
CA MET A 578 0.49 -25.63 -15.65
C MET A 578 1.00 -24.29 -15.13
N TRP A 579 0.60 -23.93 -13.91
CA TRP A 579 1.02 -22.68 -13.27
C TRP A 579 2.24 -22.88 -12.39
N LEU A 580 3.21 -21.98 -12.51
CA LEU A 580 4.42 -22.00 -11.67
C LEU A 580 4.09 -21.69 -10.22
N ASP A 581 3.16 -20.75 -9.98
CA ASP A 581 2.74 -20.32 -8.64
C ASP A 581 1.23 -20.09 -8.63
N TYR A 582 0.57 -20.45 -7.54
CA TYR A 582 -0.87 -20.33 -7.35
C TYR A 582 -1.28 -19.19 -6.40
N GLY A 583 -0.27 -18.47 -5.85
CA GLY A 583 -0.46 -17.18 -5.20
C GLY A 583 -0.76 -16.08 -6.19
N ARG A 584 -0.76 -14.86 -5.71
CA ARG A 584 -1.03 -13.68 -6.54
C ARG A 584 0.24 -12.92 -6.92
N ASP A 585 1.34 -13.13 -6.20
CA ASP A 585 2.50 -12.25 -6.25
C ASP A 585 3.78 -13.01 -6.61
N ASN A 586 3.80 -13.65 -7.78
CA ASN A 586 5.02 -14.21 -8.39
C ASN A 586 4.93 -14.08 -9.91
N TYR A 587 5.76 -13.22 -10.47
CA TYR A 587 5.75 -12.86 -11.88
C TYR A 587 7.16 -12.74 -12.46
N ALA A 588 7.29 -12.83 -13.79
CA ALA A 588 8.52 -12.64 -14.54
C ALA A 588 9.70 -13.52 -14.06
N GLY A 589 9.40 -14.69 -13.49
CA GLY A 589 10.41 -15.60 -12.95
C GLY A 589 11.34 -16.15 -14.01
N VAL A 590 12.67 -15.99 -13.82
CA VAL A 590 13.72 -16.50 -14.69
C VAL A 590 14.85 -17.15 -13.88
N THR A 591 15.63 -18.04 -14.54
CA THR A 591 16.68 -18.82 -13.90
C THR A 591 18.07 -18.23 -14.11
N TRP A 592 19.00 -18.52 -13.17
CA TRP A 592 20.41 -18.20 -13.31
C TRP A 592 21.08 -19.04 -14.41
N SER A 593 21.84 -18.36 -15.26
CA SER A 593 22.77 -18.97 -16.23
C SER A 593 24.11 -19.27 -15.56
N ASP A 594 24.86 -20.20 -16.15
CA ASP A 594 26.24 -20.49 -15.80
C ASP A 594 26.52 -20.95 -14.36
N ILE A 595 25.48 -21.44 -13.61
CA ILE A 595 25.73 -22.15 -12.35
C ILE A 595 26.63 -23.34 -12.63
N PRO A 596 27.72 -23.54 -11.85
CA PRO A 596 28.66 -24.63 -12.09
C PRO A 596 28.00 -26.02 -12.10
N GLU A 597 28.39 -26.91 -13.01
CA GLU A 597 27.86 -28.29 -13.10
C GLU A 597 27.96 -29.07 -11.78
N GLN A 598 29.00 -28.79 -10.96
CA GLN A 598 29.16 -29.42 -9.65
C GLN A 598 28.07 -29.02 -8.64
N ASP A 599 27.43 -27.85 -8.79
CA ASP A 599 26.25 -27.46 -8.02
C ASP A 599 25.01 -28.19 -8.56
N GLY A 600 24.84 -28.24 -9.87
CA GLY A 600 23.79 -28.99 -10.57
C GLY A 600 22.37 -28.47 -10.39
N ARG A 601 22.20 -27.39 -9.63
CA ARG A 601 20.87 -26.81 -9.39
C ARG A 601 20.44 -25.87 -10.53
N ARG A 602 19.15 -25.89 -10.84
CA ARG A 602 18.49 -24.85 -11.59
C ARG A 602 17.77 -23.94 -10.59
N VAL A 603 18.21 -22.71 -10.43
CA VAL A 603 17.70 -21.77 -9.46
C VAL A 603 16.91 -20.67 -10.17
N ILE A 604 15.68 -20.41 -9.71
CA ILE A 604 14.78 -19.38 -10.21
C ILE A 604 14.53 -18.31 -9.13
N ILE A 605 14.27 -17.09 -9.57
CA ILE A 605 13.71 -16.01 -8.73
C ILE A 605 12.68 -15.25 -9.57
N GLY A 606 11.60 -14.74 -8.92
CA GLY A 606 10.56 -13.97 -9.58
C GLY A 606 10.31 -12.62 -8.91
N TRP A 607 9.62 -11.74 -9.57
CA TRP A 607 9.13 -10.50 -9.00
C TRP A 607 7.92 -10.79 -8.11
N MET A 608 8.04 -10.44 -6.84
CA MET A 608 6.98 -10.60 -5.85
C MET A 608 6.01 -9.44 -5.93
N SER A 609 5.16 -9.44 -6.93
CA SER A 609 4.04 -8.50 -7.11
C SER A 609 3.08 -8.96 -8.20
N ASN A 610 2.04 -8.14 -8.45
CA ASN A 610 1.04 -8.37 -9.48
C ASN A 610 0.73 -7.05 -10.19
N TRP A 611 0.70 -7.07 -11.52
CA TRP A 611 0.48 -5.85 -12.32
C TRP A 611 -0.85 -5.15 -12.00
N LYS A 612 -1.87 -5.85 -11.47
CA LYS A 612 -3.14 -5.23 -11.08
C LYS A 612 -2.96 -4.10 -10.05
N TYR A 613 -2.03 -4.25 -9.12
CA TYR A 613 -1.87 -3.31 -8.00
C TYR A 613 -0.43 -2.91 -7.69
N ALA A 614 0.52 -3.35 -8.48
CA ALA A 614 1.95 -3.10 -8.19
C ALA A 614 2.28 -1.61 -8.01
N ASN A 615 1.62 -0.72 -8.76
CA ASN A 615 1.81 0.72 -8.65
C ASN A 615 1.23 1.37 -7.37
N GLU A 616 0.45 0.61 -6.57
CA GLU A 616 -0.33 1.14 -5.46
C GLU A 616 0.03 0.55 -4.10
N THR A 617 0.94 -0.44 -4.06
CA THR A 617 1.35 -1.09 -2.81
C THR A 617 1.83 -0.07 -1.76
N PRO A 618 1.50 -0.24 -0.44
CA PRO A 618 1.69 0.79 0.58
C PRO A 618 3.11 0.85 1.16
N THR A 619 4.15 0.70 0.32
CA THR A 619 5.55 0.51 0.73
C THR A 619 6.38 1.80 0.88
N GLY A 620 5.84 2.97 0.53
CA GLY A 620 6.51 4.26 0.76
C GLY A 620 7.52 4.63 -0.34
N SER A 621 8.78 4.83 0.03
CA SER A 621 9.85 5.30 -0.88
C SER A 621 10.44 4.21 -1.78
N TRP A 622 10.10 2.97 -1.56
CA TRP A 622 10.52 1.82 -2.35
C TRP A 622 9.31 1.00 -2.79
N ARG A 623 9.45 0.20 -3.85
CA ARG A 623 8.38 -0.66 -4.34
C ARG A 623 8.92 -1.84 -5.12
N GLY A 624 8.32 -3.02 -4.89
CA GLY A 624 8.75 -4.29 -5.45
C GLY A 624 9.75 -5.03 -4.55
N ALA A 625 9.68 -6.35 -4.60
CA ALA A 625 10.61 -7.27 -3.97
C ALA A 625 10.77 -8.50 -4.88
N MET A 626 11.80 -9.31 -4.66
CA MET A 626 11.93 -10.62 -5.30
C MET A 626 11.39 -11.71 -4.36
N THR A 627 10.95 -12.83 -4.92
CA THR A 627 10.65 -14.06 -4.18
C THR A 627 11.92 -14.63 -3.54
N LEU A 628 11.81 -15.63 -2.68
CA LEU A 628 12.98 -16.43 -2.34
C LEU A 628 13.57 -17.07 -3.62
N PRO A 629 14.90 -17.18 -3.76
CA PRO A 629 15.50 -18.03 -4.77
C PRO A 629 15.10 -19.49 -4.53
N ARG A 630 14.61 -20.17 -5.57
CA ARG A 630 14.05 -21.53 -5.49
C ARG A 630 14.79 -22.49 -6.41
N VAL A 631 15.07 -23.69 -5.92
CA VAL A 631 15.58 -24.80 -6.73
C VAL A 631 14.41 -25.46 -7.45
N LEU A 632 14.52 -25.61 -8.75
CA LEU A 632 13.57 -26.32 -9.59
C LEU A 632 14.00 -27.78 -9.78
N SER A 633 13.03 -28.71 -9.77
CA SER A 633 13.22 -30.11 -10.08
C SER A 633 12.02 -30.68 -10.86
N LEU A 634 12.24 -31.73 -11.64
CA LEU A 634 11.16 -32.46 -12.31
C LEU A 634 10.93 -33.80 -11.60
N THR A 635 9.67 -34.02 -11.21
CA THR A 635 9.20 -35.23 -10.53
C THR A 635 8.10 -35.92 -11.34
N GLU A 636 8.18 -37.23 -11.47
CA GLU A 636 7.13 -38.05 -12.10
C GLU A 636 6.08 -38.42 -11.05
N ARG A 637 4.82 -37.98 -11.27
CA ARG A 637 3.69 -38.26 -10.37
C ARG A 637 2.42 -38.55 -11.18
N ASP A 638 1.70 -39.59 -10.78
CA ASP A 638 0.38 -39.96 -11.38
C ASP A 638 0.44 -40.16 -12.91
N GLY A 639 1.65 -40.54 -13.43
CA GLY A 639 1.88 -40.77 -14.86
C GLY A 639 2.18 -39.51 -15.68
N GLY A 640 2.35 -38.34 -15.04
CA GLY A 640 2.79 -37.09 -15.64
C GLY A 640 4.01 -36.49 -14.96
N LEU A 641 4.69 -35.60 -15.66
CA LEU A 641 5.79 -34.81 -15.09
C LEU A 641 5.28 -33.49 -14.51
N THR A 642 5.81 -33.14 -13.36
CA THR A 642 5.48 -31.87 -12.67
C THR A 642 6.75 -31.18 -12.24
N LEU A 643 6.79 -29.86 -12.42
CA LEU A 643 7.86 -29.00 -11.90
C LEU A 643 7.63 -28.76 -10.41
N THR A 644 8.62 -29.06 -9.58
CA THR A 644 8.63 -28.74 -8.15
C THR A 644 9.60 -27.61 -7.86
N GLN A 645 9.36 -26.88 -6.79
CA GLN A 645 10.18 -25.75 -6.41
C GLN A 645 10.29 -25.60 -4.88
N MET A 646 11.50 -25.47 -4.37
CA MET A 646 11.75 -25.26 -2.95
C MET A 646 12.79 -24.15 -2.75
N PRO A 647 12.70 -23.36 -1.67
CA PRO A 647 13.71 -22.37 -1.35
C PRO A 647 15.12 -22.98 -1.34
N VAL A 648 16.12 -22.23 -1.75
CA VAL A 648 17.51 -22.68 -1.72
C VAL A 648 17.94 -22.99 -0.27
N ARG A 649 18.74 -24.04 -0.07
CA ARG A 649 19.21 -24.45 1.28
C ARG A 649 19.95 -23.36 2.04
N GLU A 650 20.54 -22.40 1.36
CA GLU A 650 21.25 -21.27 1.94
C GLU A 650 20.36 -20.39 2.81
N THR A 651 19.03 -20.43 2.63
CA THR A 651 18.06 -19.72 3.50
C THR A 651 18.06 -20.25 4.94
N GLU A 652 18.48 -21.51 5.18
CA GLU A 652 18.56 -22.11 6.52
C GLU A 652 19.54 -21.37 7.46
N GLN A 653 20.54 -20.67 6.91
CA GLN A 653 21.46 -19.84 7.71
C GLN A 653 20.78 -18.64 8.40
N LEU A 654 19.55 -18.30 7.99
CA LEU A 654 18.75 -17.28 8.62
C LEU A 654 18.14 -17.74 9.95
N ARG A 655 18.05 -19.05 10.22
CA ARG A 655 17.44 -19.59 11.44
C ARG A 655 18.17 -19.11 12.69
N LYS A 656 17.41 -18.64 13.70
CA LYS A 656 17.88 -18.18 15.01
C LYS A 656 17.51 -19.19 16.11
N GLU A 657 16.23 -19.20 16.48
CA GLU A 657 15.65 -20.06 17.50
C GLU A 657 14.67 -21.02 16.84
N SER A 658 14.64 -22.25 17.31
CA SER A 658 13.76 -23.29 16.78
C SER A 658 12.88 -23.81 17.92
N MET A 659 11.60 -23.89 17.67
CA MET A 659 10.61 -24.48 18.55
C MET A 659 9.98 -25.68 17.82
N ARG A 660 9.77 -26.79 18.50
CA ARG A 660 9.21 -27.99 17.90
C ARG A 660 8.18 -28.66 18.80
N TRP A 661 7.10 -29.10 18.19
CA TRP A 661 6.03 -29.90 18.81
C TRP A 661 5.76 -31.12 17.95
N ASN A 662 5.41 -32.25 18.58
CA ASN A 662 5.05 -33.49 17.89
C ASN A 662 3.76 -34.02 18.50
N ASP A 663 2.98 -34.72 17.70
CA ASP A 663 1.75 -35.45 18.11
C ASP A 663 0.73 -34.56 18.84
N VAL A 664 0.58 -33.27 18.39
CA VAL A 664 -0.37 -32.34 19.01
C VAL A 664 -1.75 -32.51 18.39
N ILE A 665 -2.72 -32.84 19.23
CA ILE A 665 -4.14 -32.94 18.84
C ILE A 665 -4.74 -31.52 18.87
N VAL A 666 -5.34 -31.11 17.76
CA VAL A 666 -6.06 -29.85 17.62
C VAL A 666 -7.52 -30.10 17.36
N THR A 667 -8.39 -29.47 18.15
CA THR A 667 -9.86 -29.50 18.00
C THR A 667 -10.40 -28.05 17.95
N PRO A 668 -11.68 -27.85 17.61
CA PRO A 668 -12.28 -26.51 17.68
C PRO A 668 -12.19 -25.85 19.06
N GLU A 669 -12.27 -26.65 20.14
CA GLU A 669 -12.21 -26.17 21.51
C GLU A 669 -10.79 -26.00 22.04
N THR A 670 -9.83 -26.70 21.42
CA THR A 670 -8.42 -26.68 21.81
C THR A 670 -7.52 -26.40 20.63
N PRO A 671 -7.57 -25.19 20.05
CA PRO A 671 -6.63 -24.78 19.00
C PRO A 671 -5.21 -24.73 19.57
N PHE A 672 -4.23 -25.07 18.74
CA PHE A 672 -2.84 -24.80 19.08
C PHE A 672 -2.54 -23.31 18.90
N MET A 673 -1.86 -22.70 19.86
CA MET A 673 -1.47 -21.31 19.78
C MET A 673 -0.05 -21.10 20.34
N GLN A 674 0.82 -20.53 19.53
CA GLN A 674 2.17 -20.17 19.93
C GLN A 674 2.41 -18.68 19.76
N LYS A 675 2.81 -18.01 20.84
CA LYS A 675 3.30 -16.63 20.74
C LYS A 675 4.74 -16.62 20.21
N VAL A 676 5.00 -15.81 19.20
CA VAL A 676 6.31 -15.61 18.62
C VAL A 676 6.87 -14.24 18.98
N LYS A 677 8.18 -14.11 19.08
CA LYS A 677 8.84 -12.85 19.47
C LYS A 677 9.28 -12.03 18.25
N GLU A 678 9.38 -12.67 17.11
CA GLU A 678 9.89 -12.09 15.87
C GLU A 678 8.82 -12.25 14.79
N ASP A 679 8.77 -11.34 13.85
CA ASP A 679 7.83 -11.32 12.73
C ASP A 679 8.40 -11.92 11.43
N LEU A 680 9.60 -12.49 11.50
CA LEU A 680 10.26 -13.23 10.43
C LEU A 680 10.30 -14.70 10.83
N LEU A 681 9.56 -15.55 10.13
CA LEU A 681 9.37 -16.95 10.51
C LEU A 681 9.54 -17.90 9.34
N GLU A 682 10.03 -19.08 9.66
CA GLU A 682 9.91 -20.29 8.84
C GLU A 682 9.10 -21.30 9.63
N ILE A 683 8.08 -21.88 9.02
CA ILE A 683 7.16 -22.84 9.66
C ILE A 683 7.11 -24.11 8.81
N GLU A 684 7.47 -25.22 9.41
CA GLU A 684 7.33 -26.55 8.81
C GLU A 684 6.24 -27.32 9.56
N ALA A 685 5.22 -27.79 8.85
CA ALA A 685 4.10 -28.52 9.42
C ALA A 685 3.80 -29.81 8.66
N ASP A 686 3.75 -30.93 9.38
CA ASP A 686 3.26 -32.23 8.89
C ASP A 686 1.95 -32.55 9.62
N ILE A 687 0.84 -32.53 8.90
CA ILE A 687 -0.51 -32.51 9.47
C ILE A 687 -1.28 -33.74 9.00
N ASP A 688 -1.70 -34.59 9.93
CA ASP A 688 -2.61 -35.69 9.69
C ASP A 688 -4.05 -35.18 9.64
N ILE A 689 -4.67 -35.31 8.47
CA ILE A 689 -6.05 -34.87 8.17
C ILE A 689 -7.00 -36.03 7.86
N ARG A 690 -6.65 -37.27 8.26
CA ARG A 690 -7.45 -38.48 7.97
C ARG A 690 -8.87 -38.41 8.49
N ALA A 691 -9.15 -37.55 9.49
CA ALA A 691 -10.49 -37.30 9.99
C ALA A 691 -11.34 -36.42 9.04
N GLY A 692 -10.76 -35.94 7.92
CA GLY A 692 -11.49 -35.21 6.87
C GLY A 692 -11.78 -33.75 7.20
N GLU A 693 -11.07 -33.15 8.16
CA GLU A 693 -11.34 -31.81 8.66
C GLU A 693 -10.52 -30.74 7.99
N GLU A 694 -11.13 -29.57 7.73
CA GLU A 694 -10.41 -28.38 7.22
C GLU A 694 -9.48 -27.83 8.31
N VAL A 695 -8.20 -27.67 8.00
CA VAL A 695 -7.18 -27.14 8.91
C VAL A 695 -6.74 -25.76 8.48
N HIS A 696 -6.51 -24.87 9.46
CA HIS A 696 -6.03 -23.52 9.26
C HIS A 696 -4.76 -23.26 10.07
N ILE A 697 -3.74 -22.68 9.43
CA ILE A 697 -2.61 -22.02 10.09
C ILE A 697 -2.86 -20.52 9.99
N GLY A 698 -3.18 -19.87 11.11
CA GLY A 698 -3.48 -18.46 11.23
C GLY A 698 -2.27 -17.69 11.76
N LEU A 699 -1.81 -16.70 11.00
CA LEU A 699 -0.76 -15.75 11.40
C LEU A 699 -1.46 -14.47 11.86
N LYS A 700 -1.32 -14.13 13.16
CA LYS A 700 -2.10 -13.05 13.78
C LYS A 700 -1.20 -11.94 14.32
N SER A 701 -1.55 -10.69 14.05
CA SER A 701 -0.92 -9.51 14.65
C SER A 701 -1.67 -9.05 15.91
N SER A 702 -1.01 -8.23 16.73
CA SER A 702 -1.65 -7.55 17.87
C SER A 702 -2.61 -6.45 17.43
N GLY A 703 -2.50 -5.94 16.20
CA GLY A 703 -3.37 -4.91 15.63
C GLY A 703 -4.67 -5.45 15.04
N GLY A 704 -4.82 -6.79 14.94
CA GLY A 704 -6.02 -7.44 14.41
C GLY A 704 -5.88 -8.05 13.02
N SER A 705 -4.75 -7.85 12.33
CA SER A 705 -4.49 -8.53 11.05
C SER A 705 -4.42 -10.04 11.22
N LYS A 706 -4.95 -10.74 10.24
CA LYS A 706 -4.96 -12.20 10.19
C LYS A 706 -4.74 -12.69 8.76
N ILE A 707 -3.70 -13.48 8.55
CA ILE A 707 -3.47 -14.25 7.34
C ILE A 707 -3.79 -15.70 7.65
N VAL A 708 -4.49 -16.38 6.76
CA VAL A 708 -4.86 -17.79 6.95
C VAL A 708 -4.32 -18.62 5.80
N ILE A 709 -3.46 -19.57 6.12
CA ILE A 709 -3.08 -20.67 5.23
C ILE A 709 -3.98 -21.85 5.60
N GLY A 710 -4.80 -22.32 4.68
CA GLY A 710 -5.77 -23.39 4.98
C GLY A 710 -5.72 -24.52 3.98
N TYR A 711 -6.04 -25.72 4.45
CA TYR A 711 -6.23 -26.88 3.61
C TYR A 711 -7.62 -27.49 3.86
N ASP A 712 -8.40 -27.59 2.78
CA ASP A 712 -9.72 -28.24 2.74
C ASP A 712 -9.56 -29.64 2.10
N PRO A 713 -9.60 -30.73 2.88
CA PRO A 713 -9.39 -32.07 2.35
C PRO A 713 -10.54 -32.57 1.48
N GLU A 714 -11.78 -32.08 1.69
CA GLU A 714 -12.93 -32.45 0.86
C GLU A 714 -12.79 -31.94 -0.57
N ARG A 715 -12.29 -30.69 -0.73
CA ARG A 715 -12.03 -30.06 -2.02
C ARG A 715 -10.63 -30.32 -2.53
N GLN A 716 -9.76 -30.93 -1.74
CA GLN A 716 -8.33 -31.04 -1.98
C GLN A 716 -7.72 -29.67 -2.31
N TRP A 717 -8.02 -28.65 -1.51
CA TRP A 717 -7.71 -27.27 -1.82
C TRP A 717 -6.85 -26.63 -0.76
N LEU A 718 -5.61 -26.29 -1.12
CA LEU A 718 -4.72 -25.43 -0.34
C LEU A 718 -4.96 -23.97 -0.73
N PHE A 719 -5.08 -23.09 0.27
CA PHE A 719 -5.36 -21.70 0.01
C PHE A 719 -4.64 -20.75 0.97
N ILE A 720 -4.46 -19.52 0.51
CA ILE A 720 -4.17 -18.35 1.34
C ILE A 720 -5.40 -17.45 1.34
N ASP A 721 -5.82 -17.01 2.53
CA ASP A 721 -6.80 -15.94 2.73
C ASP A 721 -6.09 -14.72 3.34
N ARG A 722 -5.86 -13.70 2.52
CA ARG A 722 -5.26 -12.43 2.91
C ARG A 722 -6.27 -11.29 3.00
N SER A 723 -7.56 -11.58 2.98
CA SER A 723 -8.64 -10.57 3.02
C SER A 723 -8.62 -9.68 4.25
N LYS A 724 -7.98 -10.15 5.33
CA LYS A 724 -7.79 -9.43 6.61
C LYS A 724 -6.31 -9.28 6.98
N SER A 725 -5.42 -9.18 5.99
CA SER A 725 -3.96 -9.15 6.23
C SER A 725 -3.43 -7.79 6.67
N GLY A 726 -4.29 -6.80 6.93
CA GLY A 726 -3.93 -5.44 7.38
C GLY A 726 -4.34 -4.38 6.38
N VAL A 727 -3.39 -3.61 5.84
CA VAL A 727 -3.66 -2.59 4.81
C VAL A 727 -3.99 -3.31 3.51
N THR A 728 -5.26 -3.40 3.16
CA THR A 728 -5.77 -4.13 1.99
C THR A 728 -6.63 -3.29 1.05
N ASP A 729 -6.97 -2.07 1.46
CA ASP A 729 -7.88 -1.14 0.80
C ASP A 729 -7.23 -0.24 -0.26
N PHE A 730 -5.92 -0.40 -0.48
CA PHE A 730 -5.21 0.35 -1.52
C PHE A 730 -5.57 -0.09 -2.95
N HIS A 731 -6.11 -1.29 -3.13
CA HIS A 731 -6.63 -1.79 -4.41
C HIS A 731 -7.71 -2.86 -4.21
N SER A 732 -8.80 -2.80 -4.98
CA SER A 732 -9.97 -3.68 -4.85
C SER A 732 -9.68 -5.17 -5.10
N SER A 733 -8.67 -5.49 -5.93
CA SER A 733 -8.26 -6.88 -6.22
C SER A 733 -7.29 -7.48 -5.20
N PHE A 734 -6.81 -6.70 -4.20
CA PHE A 734 -5.79 -7.19 -3.27
C PHE A 734 -6.35 -8.13 -2.20
N ALA A 735 -7.44 -7.72 -1.53
CA ALA A 735 -8.10 -8.51 -0.51
C ALA A 735 -8.76 -9.75 -1.13
N SER A 736 -8.15 -10.92 -0.99
CA SER A 736 -8.59 -12.14 -1.69
C SER A 736 -8.32 -13.43 -0.91
N LYS A 737 -9.08 -14.47 -1.27
CA LYS A 737 -8.85 -15.87 -0.91
C LYS A 737 -8.67 -16.67 -2.18
N HIS A 738 -7.53 -17.34 -2.35
CA HIS A 738 -7.17 -18.08 -3.56
C HIS A 738 -6.24 -19.24 -3.22
N GLY A 739 -5.97 -20.13 -4.17
CA GLY A 739 -5.15 -21.31 -3.93
C GLY A 739 -5.19 -22.31 -5.07
N ALA A 740 -4.73 -23.52 -4.78
CA ALA A 740 -4.58 -24.62 -5.72
C ALA A 740 -5.18 -25.91 -5.22
N ARG A 741 -5.52 -26.82 -6.14
CA ARG A 741 -5.83 -28.21 -5.82
C ARG A 741 -4.55 -28.99 -5.59
N ILE A 742 -4.50 -29.71 -4.48
CA ILE A 742 -3.43 -30.66 -4.16
C ILE A 742 -4.01 -31.78 -3.32
N ALA A 743 -3.78 -33.02 -3.72
CA ALA A 743 -4.19 -34.17 -2.97
C ALA A 743 -3.22 -34.45 -1.79
N ALA A 744 -3.78 -34.63 -0.61
CA ALA A 744 -3.01 -35.05 0.55
C ALA A 744 -2.43 -36.46 0.35
N LEU A 745 -1.18 -36.66 0.72
CA LEU A 745 -0.51 -37.96 0.56
C LEU A 745 -0.77 -38.85 1.79
N ASN A 746 -1.42 -39.99 1.59
CA ASN A 746 -1.76 -40.92 2.66
C ASN A 746 -2.55 -40.28 3.84
N GLY A 747 -3.40 -39.27 3.53
CA GLY A 747 -4.17 -38.51 4.52
C GLY A 747 -3.37 -37.51 5.33
N LYS A 748 -2.22 -37.09 4.82
CA LYS A 748 -1.37 -36.06 5.43
C LYS A 748 -1.09 -34.96 4.43
N ILE A 749 -0.90 -33.75 4.93
CA ILE A 749 -0.42 -32.59 4.15
C ILE A 749 0.83 -32.01 4.80
N LYS A 750 1.85 -31.79 4.00
CA LYS A 750 3.08 -31.14 4.43
C LYS A 750 3.12 -29.73 3.91
N LEU A 751 3.35 -28.77 4.78
CA LEU A 751 3.45 -27.36 4.47
C LEU A 751 4.79 -26.80 4.96
N HIS A 752 5.44 -26.02 4.11
CA HIS A 752 6.61 -25.24 4.44
C HIS A 752 6.31 -23.77 4.13
N ILE A 753 6.30 -22.93 5.15
CA ILE A 753 5.80 -21.56 5.08
C ILE A 753 6.93 -20.60 5.47
N TRP A 754 7.16 -19.59 4.66
CA TRP A 754 8.08 -18.48 4.94
C TRP A 754 7.28 -17.20 5.10
N LEU A 755 7.42 -16.54 6.24
CA LEU A 755 6.77 -15.28 6.58
C LEU A 755 7.81 -14.18 6.70
N ASP A 756 7.67 -13.16 5.86
CA ASP A 756 8.37 -11.88 5.97
C ASP A 756 7.39 -10.77 6.37
N ARG A 757 7.88 -9.59 6.65
CA ARG A 757 7.08 -8.43 7.08
C ARG A 757 6.00 -8.03 6.08
N ASN A 758 6.21 -8.30 4.81
CA ASN A 758 5.30 -7.92 3.72
C ASN A 758 4.92 -9.07 2.79
N SER A 759 5.25 -10.31 3.15
CA SER A 759 4.97 -11.46 2.28
C SER A 759 4.83 -12.77 3.04
N VAL A 760 4.17 -13.71 2.39
CA VAL A 760 4.11 -15.12 2.79
C VAL A 760 4.30 -16.00 1.56
N GLU A 761 5.23 -16.95 1.65
CA GLU A 761 5.44 -18.00 0.65
C GLU A 761 5.10 -19.37 1.27
N VAL A 762 4.29 -20.16 0.58
CA VAL A 762 3.83 -21.47 1.03
C VAL A 762 4.20 -22.52 0.01
N TYR A 763 4.86 -23.56 0.44
CA TYR A 763 5.23 -24.73 -0.37
C TYR A 763 4.59 -25.97 0.22
N ALA A 764 3.78 -26.67 -0.59
CA ALA A 764 3.12 -27.90 -0.17
C ALA A 764 3.73 -29.12 -0.86
N GLU A 765 3.77 -30.25 -0.12
CA GLU A 765 4.24 -31.56 -0.64
C GLU A 765 5.60 -31.44 -1.36
N HIS A 766 6.57 -30.87 -0.67
CA HIS A 766 7.92 -30.64 -1.20
C HIS A 766 7.95 -29.79 -2.46
N GLY A 767 7.09 -28.78 -2.53
CA GLY A 767 7.08 -27.79 -3.61
C GLY A 767 6.30 -28.19 -4.87
N LEU A 768 5.44 -29.21 -4.79
CA LEU A 768 4.49 -29.53 -5.87
C LEU A 768 3.51 -28.38 -6.13
N VAL A 769 3.16 -27.65 -5.08
CA VAL A 769 2.36 -26.45 -5.15
C VAL A 769 3.07 -25.36 -4.37
N ALA A 770 3.24 -24.19 -4.97
CA ALA A 770 3.71 -22.98 -4.33
C ALA A 770 2.64 -21.90 -4.40
N LEU A 771 2.52 -21.11 -3.34
CA LEU A 771 1.70 -19.90 -3.29
C LEU A 771 2.52 -18.76 -2.71
N THR A 772 2.60 -17.65 -3.43
CA THR A 772 3.34 -16.46 -3.03
C THR A 772 2.41 -15.27 -2.95
N ASP A 773 2.37 -14.62 -1.79
CA ASP A 773 1.49 -13.47 -1.57
C ASP A 773 2.20 -12.34 -0.83
N GLN A 774 1.97 -11.11 -1.28
CA GLN A 774 2.22 -9.93 -0.48
C GLN A 774 1.14 -9.78 0.60
N ILE A 775 1.56 -9.27 1.75
CA ILE A 775 0.71 -8.93 2.89
C ILE A 775 1.19 -7.61 3.50
N PHE A 776 0.29 -6.84 4.12
CA PHE A 776 0.67 -5.59 4.76
C PHE A 776 0.03 -5.49 6.16
N PRO A 777 0.46 -6.33 7.12
CA PRO A 777 -0.16 -6.40 8.44
C PRO A 777 -0.10 -5.06 9.18
N ASP A 778 -1.08 -4.72 9.99
CA ASP A 778 -1.20 -3.49 10.79
C ASP A 778 -0.23 -3.44 11.99
N ALA A 779 0.17 -4.57 12.53
CA ALA A 779 1.19 -4.76 13.56
C ALA A 779 2.02 -6.03 13.28
N PRO A 780 3.24 -6.18 13.83
CA PRO A 780 4.03 -7.40 13.69
C PRO A 780 3.19 -8.64 14.02
N ILE A 781 3.43 -9.73 13.30
CA ILE A 781 2.80 -11.02 13.60
C ILE A 781 3.36 -11.52 14.95
N GLU A 782 2.48 -11.79 15.90
CA GLU A 782 2.86 -12.21 17.25
C GLU A 782 2.39 -13.61 17.60
N HIS A 783 1.46 -14.17 16.82
CA HIS A 783 0.90 -15.49 17.11
C HIS A 783 0.78 -16.35 15.86
N VAL A 784 1.18 -17.61 16.00
CA VAL A 784 0.88 -18.71 15.07
C VAL A 784 -0.19 -19.57 15.72
N GLU A 785 -1.34 -19.70 15.07
CA GLU A 785 -2.47 -20.52 15.53
C GLU A 785 -2.71 -21.66 14.55
N VAL A 786 -2.87 -22.90 15.03
CA VAL A 786 -3.42 -23.98 14.23
C VAL A 786 -4.79 -24.35 14.76
N SER A 787 -5.79 -24.36 13.90
CA SER A 787 -7.18 -24.61 14.25
C SER A 787 -7.89 -25.46 13.19
N THR A 788 -8.97 -26.09 13.58
CA THR A 788 -9.90 -26.81 12.69
C THR A 788 -11.31 -26.32 12.91
N LYS A 789 -12.19 -26.45 11.91
CA LYS A 789 -13.60 -26.03 12.02
C LYS A 789 -14.46 -27.06 12.76
N SER A 790 -14.14 -28.32 12.61
CA SER A 790 -14.87 -29.46 13.23
C SER A 790 -13.93 -30.66 13.36
N GLY A 791 -14.30 -31.61 14.20
CA GLY A 791 -13.51 -32.82 14.43
C GLY A 791 -12.16 -32.59 15.08
N GLN A 792 -11.14 -33.32 14.61
CA GLN A 792 -9.76 -33.17 15.07
C GLN A 792 -8.77 -33.37 13.96
N VAL A 793 -7.65 -32.67 14.04
CA VAL A 793 -6.44 -32.94 13.24
C VAL A 793 -5.25 -33.19 14.17
N VAL A 794 -4.23 -33.86 13.67
CA VAL A 794 -3.01 -34.11 14.45
C VAL A 794 -1.83 -33.43 13.76
N LEU A 795 -1.12 -32.61 14.49
CA LEU A 795 0.18 -32.12 14.07
C LEU A 795 1.21 -33.20 14.39
N ASP A 796 1.53 -34.06 13.41
CA ASP A 796 2.57 -35.07 13.58
C ASP A 796 3.92 -34.40 13.92
N SER A 797 4.21 -33.28 13.25
CA SER A 797 5.23 -32.34 13.64
C SER A 797 4.85 -30.91 13.26
N LEU A 798 5.17 -29.97 14.14
CA LEU A 798 5.18 -28.53 13.84
C LEU A 798 6.52 -27.97 14.29
N GLN A 799 7.20 -27.28 13.41
CA GLN A 799 8.45 -26.62 13.72
C GLN A 799 8.38 -25.16 13.30
N ILE A 800 8.74 -24.26 14.20
CA ILE A 800 8.76 -22.82 13.95
C ILE A 800 10.17 -22.31 14.23
N HIS A 801 10.78 -21.71 13.23
CA HIS A 801 12.05 -21.01 13.32
C HIS A 801 11.83 -19.52 13.27
N THR A 802 12.42 -18.77 14.21
CA THR A 802 12.58 -17.33 14.05
C THR A 802 13.78 -17.05 13.18
N LEU A 803 13.71 -16.00 12.34
CA LEU A 803 14.72 -15.73 11.34
C LEU A 803 15.48 -14.43 11.63
N LYS A 804 16.72 -14.36 11.13
CA LYS A 804 17.52 -13.13 11.13
C LYS A 804 17.06 -12.23 10.01
N SER A 805 17.04 -10.91 10.28
CA SER A 805 16.93 -9.92 9.21
C SER A 805 18.31 -9.72 8.56
N ILE A 806 18.36 -9.72 7.24
CA ILE A 806 19.55 -9.33 6.46
C ILE A 806 19.57 -7.83 6.15
N THR A 807 18.44 -7.14 6.31
CA THR A 807 18.35 -5.70 6.12
C THR A 807 18.89 -4.95 7.35
N ILE A 808 19.87 -4.09 7.14
CA ILE A 808 20.42 -3.23 8.20
C ILE A 808 19.49 -2.00 8.32
N PRO A 809 18.83 -1.76 9.48
CA PRO A 809 18.04 -0.56 9.68
C PRO A 809 18.92 0.68 9.54
N GLY A 810 18.65 1.52 8.54
CA GLY A 810 19.33 2.80 8.33
C GLY A 810 20.43 2.81 7.27
N SER A 811 20.77 1.72 6.60
CA SER A 811 21.65 1.72 5.42
C SER A 811 20.86 2.04 4.14
N THR A 812 20.32 3.26 4.05
CA THR A 812 19.93 3.84 2.76
C THR A 812 21.18 4.50 2.16
N ALA A 813 22.15 3.70 1.71
CA ALA A 813 23.14 4.20 0.78
C ALA A 813 22.35 4.42 -0.54
N GLU A 814 22.03 5.69 -0.85
CA GLU A 814 21.60 6.04 -2.20
C GLU A 814 22.69 5.54 -3.16
N PRO A 815 22.33 4.77 -4.21
CA PRO A 815 23.28 4.48 -5.27
C PRO A 815 23.74 5.84 -5.79
N THR A 816 25.03 6.10 -5.73
CA THR A 816 25.62 7.30 -6.31
C THR A 816 25.30 7.32 -7.80
N VAL A 817 24.35 8.14 -8.18
CA VAL A 817 24.12 8.49 -9.58
C VAL A 817 25.41 9.17 -10.01
N GLY A 818 26.22 8.47 -10.82
CA GLY A 818 27.38 9.07 -11.46
C GLY A 818 26.90 10.33 -12.19
N ARG A 819 27.42 11.49 -11.84
CA ARG A 819 27.17 12.70 -12.63
C ARG A 819 27.79 12.44 -13.99
N ASP A 820 26.97 12.40 -15.02
CA ASP A 820 27.44 12.57 -16.37
C ASP A 820 28.17 13.93 -16.44
N ASP A 821 29.48 13.89 -16.53
CA ASP A 821 30.25 14.99 -17.06
C ASP A 821 30.18 14.94 -18.60
N THR A 822 29.25 15.77 -19.16
CA THR A 822 29.08 16.23 -20.56
C THR A 822 28.95 15.18 -21.65
#